data_e1c12d6666f7ab72d53cbd569cda942a
#
_entry.id   e1c12d6666f7ab72d53cbd569cda942a
#
_cell.length_a   1.000
_cell.length_b   1.000
_cell.length_c   1.000
_cell.angle_alpha   90.00
_cell.angle_beta   90.00
_cell.angle_gamma   90.00
#
_symmetry.space_group_name_H-M   'P 1'
#
loop_
_entity.id
_entity.type
_entity.pdbx_description
1 polymer ?
#
loop_
_entity_poly.entity_id
_entity_poly.type
_entity_poly.pdbx_seq_one_letter_code
_entity_poly.pdbx_strand_id
1 'polypeptide(L)'
;FAIVDEVDSILIDEARTPLIISGAGDESTGLYRQMDEVVRRLKPEEHFTVDEKARTALLTEEGVAQCERILSIENLFDPQNIMLQHHIQQSLRAHHAYKRDVDYIVSEEGKVVIVDEFTGRLMEGRRFGDGLHQALEAKERVNIEAENQTLASITFQNYFRMYDKLSGMTGTAQTEAVEFSQIYGLETITIPTNKPMIREDRPDLIYRTQREKFIAIVQAIKELHEKGQPVLVGTISIETSELLSSMLRKEGIPHNVLNAKQHAREAEIVAQAGQAGHVTIATNMAGRGTDIRLGEGVTELGGLHILGTERHESRRIDNQLRGRSGRQGDPGSSRFYLSLEDNLMRIFGSERISGLMEKLGMEEGEPIENRMVSKAIENAQKRVEGHNFEIRKTLLDYDNVMNQQREVIYDLRRDLMMEEDVESVALDFLDEVLDDIYAPLEGHHQAPDAETSTAIVNRLLDVCTINRALPELTPGAGVTPPPAPSKEAARNAVLSILSQLKEESGEIYRDILRFFMLEELDRCWKDHLRSMDYLREGIGLRGYGQRDPKLEYKREGFNMFQQMLYRIHEGAVRSLTRVRVQPREESADSRPGGADPDSDAPASPAPEAAEAPGTPAPGRASADGTGSETSAAFRHKESPAAAAPVGPSSVRGDSHTISQEHPRVGRNDPCPCGSGKKYKKCCGAGK
;
A
#
# COMPACT_ATOMS: atom_id res chain seq x y z
N PHE A 1 -5.85 14.34 19.44
CA PHE A 1 -7.30 14.17 19.29
C PHE A 1 -7.72 14.46 17.84
N ALA A 2 -8.47 13.53 17.21
CA ALA A 2 -9.00 13.73 15.88
C ALA A 2 -10.51 13.46 15.85
N ILE A 3 -11.22 14.27 15.05
CA ILE A 3 -12.63 14.06 14.68
C ILE A 3 -12.65 13.93 13.16
N VAL A 4 -13.12 12.79 12.67
CA VAL A 4 -13.12 12.48 11.22
C VAL A 4 -14.55 12.56 10.72
N ASP A 5 -14.81 13.50 9.81
CA ASP A 5 -16.09 13.57 9.10
C ASP A 5 -16.11 12.55 7.95
N GLU A 6 -17.28 12.01 7.64
CA GLU A 6 -17.44 10.91 6.67
C GLU A 6 -16.45 9.76 6.98
N VAL A 7 -16.39 9.38 8.26
CA VAL A 7 -15.38 8.46 8.83
C VAL A 7 -15.32 7.10 8.13
N ASP A 8 -16.41 6.62 7.59
CA ASP A 8 -16.50 5.39 6.82
C ASP A 8 -15.75 5.46 5.47
N SER A 9 -15.66 6.63 4.84
CA SER A 9 -14.85 6.80 3.64
C SER A 9 -13.38 6.58 3.93
N ILE A 10 -12.88 7.23 4.97
CA ILE A 10 -11.46 7.25 5.29
C ILE A 10 -11.04 5.94 5.95
N LEU A 11 -11.78 5.50 6.98
CA LEU A 11 -11.36 4.35 7.80
C LEU A 11 -11.77 2.99 7.22
N ILE A 12 -12.66 2.95 6.22
CA ILE A 12 -13.10 1.71 5.57
C ILE A 12 -12.74 1.69 4.10
N ASP A 13 -13.24 2.66 3.27
CA ASP A 13 -13.04 2.61 1.83
C ASP A 13 -11.58 2.83 1.43
N GLU A 14 -10.96 3.89 1.94
CA GLU A 14 -9.59 4.26 1.64
C GLU A 14 -8.57 3.39 2.37
N ALA A 15 -8.99 2.71 3.46
CA ALA A 15 -8.13 1.86 4.27
C ALA A 15 -7.75 0.51 3.63
N ARG A 16 -7.98 0.35 2.33
CA ARG A 16 -7.52 -0.79 1.51
C ARG A 16 -6.09 -0.63 1.02
N THR A 17 -5.58 0.59 0.97
CA THR A 17 -4.23 0.91 0.51
C THR A 17 -3.49 1.70 1.57
N PRO A 18 -2.17 1.51 1.74
CA PRO A 18 -1.39 2.33 2.66
C PRO A 18 -1.17 3.75 2.11
N LEU A 19 -0.88 4.68 3.00
CA LEU A 19 -0.28 5.97 2.67
C LEU A 19 1.19 5.75 2.35
N ILE A 20 1.67 6.23 1.20
CA ILE A 20 3.04 6.02 0.73
C ILE A 20 3.62 7.37 0.32
N ILE A 21 4.85 7.63 0.78
CA ILE A 21 5.71 8.68 0.24
C ILE A 21 6.79 7.99 -0.58
N SER A 22 6.88 8.31 -1.85
CA SER A 22 7.89 7.77 -2.76
C SER A 22 8.79 8.88 -3.31
N GLY A 23 10.00 8.52 -3.65
CA GLY A 23 10.98 9.39 -4.30
C GLY A 23 11.81 8.61 -5.30
N ALA A 24 12.68 9.30 -6.05
CA ALA A 24 13.62 8.64 -6.94
C ALA A 24 14.55 7.73 -6.13
N GLY A 25 14.63 6.46 -6.51
CA GLY A 25 15.54 5.49 -5.92
C GLY A 25 16.95 5.63 -6.51
N ASP A 26 17.93 5.11 -5.77
CA ASP A 26 19.27 4.94 -6.29
C ASP A 26 19.29 3.91 -7.42
N GLU A 27 20.09 4.17 -8.44
CA GLU A 27 20.11 3.39 -9.68
C GLU A 27 20.64 1.95 -9.47
N SER A 28 19.75 0.98 -9.32
CA SER A 28 20.09 -0.45 -9.39
C SER A 28 19.81 -1.07 -10.77
N THR A 29 19.94 -0.29 -11.83
CA THR A 29 19.64 -0.71 -13.22
C THR A 29 20.48 -1.94 -13.67
N GLY A 30 21.64 -2.14 -13.09
CA GLY A 30 22.51 -3.29 -13.38
C GLY A 30 21.90 -4.64 -13.01
N LEU A 31 21.15 -4.71 -11.90
CA LEU A 31 20.56 -5.94 -11.39
C LEU A 31 19.45 -6.47 -12.32
N TYR A 32 18.61 -5.59 -12.86
CA TYR A 32 17.58 -5.96 -13.84
C TYR A 32 18.18 -6.60 -15.10
N ARG A 33 19.27 -6.05 -15.62
CA ARG A 33 19.98 -6.63 -16.78
C ARG A 33 20.58 -7.98 -16.47
N GLN A 34 21.20 -8.13 -15.28
CA GLN A 34 21.75 -9.39 -14.83
C GLN A 34 20.67 -10.48 -14.72
N MET A 35 19.53 -10.16 -14.11
CA MET A 35 18.43 -11.12 -13.96
C MET A 35 17.74 -11.44 -15.29
N ASP A 36 17.67 -10.50 -16.21
CA ASP A 36 17.22 -10.76 -17.59
C ASP A 36 18.11 -11.82 -18.28
N GLU A 37 19.43 -11.74 -18.11
CA GLU A 37 20.36 -12.76 -18.65
C GLU A 37 20.22 -14.13 -17.98
N VAL A 38 19.94 -14.17 -16.67
CA VAL A 38 19.68 -15.42 -15.93
C VAL A 38 18.41 -16.09 -16.47
N VAL A 39 17.30 -15.33 -16.57
CA VAL A 39 16.00 -15.85 -17.01
C VAL A 39 16.04 -16.36 -18.44
N ARG A 40 16.78 -15.73 -19.36
CA ARG A 40 16.96 -16.20 -20.74
C ARG A 40 17.62 -17.57 -20.83
N ARG A 41 18.31 -18.06 -19.77
CA ARG A 41 18.94 -19.38 -19.73
C ARG A 41 18.03 -20.46 -19.12
N LEU A 42 16.87 -20.07 -18.60
CA LEU A 42 15.88 -20.99 -18.03
C LEU A 42 15.00 -21.58 -19.14
N LYS A 43 14.51 -22.81 -18.95
CA LYS A 43 13.66 -23.52 -19.89
C LYS A 43 12.24 -23.64 -19.34
N PRO A 44 11.21 -23.35 -20.18
CA PRO A 44 9.82 -23.55 -19.80
C PRO A 44 9.56 -25.01 -19.38
N GLU A 45 8.62 -25.20 -18.47
CA GLU A 45 8.15 -26.50 -17.92
C GLU A 45 9.20 -27.27 -17.11
N GLU A 46 10.49 -27.13 -17.39
CA GLU A 46 11.59 -27.73 -16.62
C GLU A 46 11.97 -26.84 -15.44
N HIS A 47 12.22 -25.55 -15.68
CA HIS A 47 12.72 -24.62 -14.67
C HIS A 47 11.67 -23.66 -14.11
N PHE A 48 10.55 -23.46 -14.78
CA PHE A 48 9.46 -22.60 -14.33
C PHE A 48 8.13 -23.00 -14.95
N THR A 49 7.03 -22.66 -14.25
CA THR A 49 5.65 -22.81 -14.72
C THR A 49 5.02 -21.43 -14.89
N VAL A 50 4.16 -21.28 -15.92
CA VAL A 50 3.45 -20.02 -16.22
C VAL A 50 1.96 -20.22 -16.05
N ASP A 51 1.32 -19.37 -15.25
CA ASP A 51 -0.14 -19.24 -15.21
C ASP A 51 -0.57 -17.98 -15.98
N GLU A 52 -1.06 -18.20 -17.20
CA GLU A 52 -1.50 -17.10 -18.08
C GLU A 52 -2.70 -16.34 -17.50
N LYS A 53 -3.59 -17.01 -16.73
CA LYS A 53 -4.77 -16.36 -16.13
C LYS A 53 -4.39 -15.47 -14.95
N ALA A 54 -3.50 -15.95 -14.10
CA ALA A 54 -3.00 -15.20 -12.97
C ALA A 54 -1.86 -14.22 -13.35
N ARG A 55 -1.36 -14.28 -14.60
CA ARG A 55 -0.19 -13.50 -15.06
C ARG A 55 1.01 -13.66 -14.14
N THR A 56 1.25 -14.90 -13.69
CA THR A 56 2.36 -15.25 -12.82
C THR A 56 3.26 -16.30 -13.48
N ALA A 57 4.53 -16.28 -13.13
CA ALA A 57 5.50 -17.30 -13.52
C ALA A 57 6.27 -17.71 -12.26
N LEU A 58 6.34 -19.00 -11.97
CA LEU A 58 6.91 -19.54 -10.73
C LEU A 58 8.05 -20.51 -11.07
N LEU A 59 9.17 -20.39 -10.36
CA LEU A 59 10.28 -21.34 -10.46
C LEU A 59 9.88 -22.71 -9.91
N THR A 60 10.35 -23.76 -10.57
CA THR A 60 10.34 -25.12 -10.04
C THR A 60 11.56 -25.34 -9.12
N GLU A 61 11.64 -26.50 -8.44
CA GLU A 61 12.82 -26.85 -7.64
C GLU A 61 14.09 -26.91 -8.52
N GLU A 62 13.98 -27.46 -9.75
CA GLU A 62 15.08 -27.49 -10.71
C GLU A 62 15.46 -26.08 -11.18
N GLY A 63 14.47 -25.21 -11.33
CA GLY A 63 14.67 -23.81 -11.68
C GLY A 63 15.41 -23.03 -10.61
N VAL A 64 15.08 -23.23 -9.35
CA VAL A 64 15.79 -22.65 -8.20
C VAL A 64 17.26 -23.12 -8.20
N ALA A 65 17.50 -24.43 -8.26
CA ALA A 65 18.84 -24.98 -8.32
C ALA A 65 19.65 -24.50 -9.53
N GLN A 66 18.99 -24.20 -10.65
CA GLN A 66 19.66 -23.62 -11.83
C GLN A 66 20.01 -22.14 -11.61
N CYS A 67 19.15 -21.36 -10.99
CA CYS A 67 19.42 -19.96 -10.63
C CYS A 67 20.60 -19.88 -9.64
N GLU A 68 20.60 -20.70 -8.60
CA GLU A 68 21.68 -20.78 -7.60
C GLU A 68 23.04 -21.08 -8.25
N ARG A 69 23.07 -22.04 -9.20
CA ARG A 69 24.28 -22.35 -9.97
C ARG A 69 24.75 -21.19 -10.85
N ILE A 70 23.85 -20.50 -11.55
CA ILE A 70 24.21 -19.39 -12.44
C ILE A 70 24.73 -18.20 -11.62
N LEU A 71 24.10 -17.92 -10.47
CA LEU A 71 24.46 -16.80 -9.60
C LEU A 71 25.58 -17.12 -8.62
N SER A 72 25.99 -18.41 -8.53
CA SER A 72 27.00 -18.90 -7.58
C SER A 72 26.62 -18.59 -6.12
N ILE A 73 25.37 -18.80 -5.75
CA ILE A 73 24.82 -18.64 -4.39
C ILE A 73 24.38 -20.00 -3.85
N GLU A 74 24.43 -20.17 -2.53
CA GLU A 74 24.08 -21.44 -1.87
C GLU A 74 22.57 -21.64 -1.72
N ASN A 75 21.82 -20.56 -1.44
CA ASN A 75 20.37 -20.60 -1.22
C ASN A 75 19.70 -19.32 -1.72
N LEU A 76 18.87 -19.44 -2.74
CA LEU A 76 18.11 -18.31 -3.29
C LEU A 76 17.08 -17.73 -2.31
N PHE A 77 16.60 -18.55 -1.37
CA PHE A 77 15.60 -18.14 -0.36
C PHE A 77 16.21 -17.64 0.95
N ASP A 78 17.54 -17.45 0.99
CA ASP A 78 18.17 -16.77 2.12
C ASP A 78 17.68 -15.32 2.18
N PRO A 79 17.41 -14.75 3.39
CA PRO A 79 17.04 -13.35 3.55
C PRO A 79 17.98 -12.35 2.87
N GLN A 80 19.26 -12.68 2.74
CA GLN A 80 20.24 -11.84 2.01
C GLN A 80 20.02 -11.83 0.50
N ASN A 81 19.37 -12.85 -0.06
CA ASN A 81 19.12 -13.02 -1.50
C ASN A 81 17.71 -12.63 -1.92
N ILE A 82 16.91 -12.05 -1.04
CA ILE A 82 15.49 -11.74 -1.29
C ILE A 82 15.31 -10.78 -2.48
N MET A 83 16.23 -9.84 -2.67
CA MET A 83 16.24 -8.95 -3.84
C MET A 83 16.50 -9.71 -5.15
N LEU A 84 17.43 -10.66 -5.14
CA LEU A 84 17.71 -11.50 -6.32
C LEU A 84 16.49 -12.34 -6.69
N GLN A 85 15.85 -12.96 -5.69
CA GLN A 85 14.61 -13.72 -5.87
C GLN A 85 13.51 -12.85 -6.50
N HIS A 86 13.28 -11.65 -5.99
CA HIS A 86 12.28 -10.72 -6.50
C HIS A 86 12.57 -10.34 -7.96
N HIS A 87 13.78 -9.92 -8.29
CA HIS A 87 14.14 -9.54 -9.65
C HIS A 87 14.08 -10.70 -10.65
N ILE A 88 14.43 -11.93 -10.26
CA ILE A 88 14.22 -13.14 -11.08
C ILE A 88 12.73 -13.33 -11.35
N GLN A 89 11.90 -13.20 -10.33
CA GLN A 89 10.45 -13.36 -10.47
C GLN A 89 9.85 -12.32 -11.41
N GLN A 90 10.21 -11.04 -11.27
CA GLN A 90 9.74 -9.98 -12.16
C GLN A 90 10.26 -10.17 -13.60
N SER A 91 11.49 -10.61 -13.77
CA SER A 91 12.04 -10.91 -15.08
C SER A 91 11.33 -12.10 -15.76
N LEU A 92 11.01 -13.16 -15.01
CA LEU A 92 10.19 -14.30 -15.50
C LEU A 92 8.79 -13.82 -15.94
N ARG A 93 8.13 -12.99 -15.14
CA ARG A 93 6.83 -12.40 -15.48
C ARG A 93 6.92 -11.55 -16.75
N ALA A 94 7.95 -10.69 -16.85
CA ALA A 94 8.18 -9.85 -18.01
C ALA A 94 8.35 -10.67 -19.30
N HIS A 95 9.08 -11.79 -19.23
CA HIS A 95 9.34 -12.64 -20.41
C HIS A 95 8.15 -13.50 -20.82
N HIS A 96 7.40 -14.06 -19.85
CA HIS A 96 6.47 -15.14 -20.11
C HIS A 96 5.00 -14.81 -19.85
N ALA A 97 4.71 -13.83 -18.99
CA ALA A 97 3.34 -13.41 -18.66
C ALA A 97 2.90 -12.12 -19.38
N TYR A 98 3.85 -11.33 -19.92
CA TYR A 98 3.56 -10.06 -20.61
C TYR A 98 4.08 -10.07 -22.04
N LYS A 99 3.19 -9.81 -23.00
CA LYS A 99 3.46 -9.89 -24.44
C LYS A 99 3.54 -8.48 -25.04
N ARG A 100 4.62 -8.26 -25.83
CA ARG A 100 4.75 -7.04 -26.62
C ARG A 100 3.62 -6.93 -27.63
N ASP A 101 3.18 -5.71 -27.92
CA ASP A 101 2.08 -5.35 -28.81
C ASP A 101 0.68 -5.84 -28.36
N VAL A 102 0.59 -6.39 -27.13
CA VAL A 102 -0.65 -6.79 -26.48
C VAL A 102 -0.80 -6.08 -25.14
N ASP A 103 0.15 -6.27 -24.22
CA ASP A 103 0.13 -5.70 -22.88
C ASP A 103 0.92 -4.38 -22.79
N TYR A 104 1.89 -4.19 -23.66
CA TYR A 104 2.71 -2.99 -23.77
C TYR A 104 3.28 -2.84 -25.18
N ILE A 105 3.68 -1.61 -25.53
CA ILE A 105 4.45 -1.30 -26.74
C ILE A 105 5.79 -0.66 -26.37
N VAL A 106 6.72 -0.65 -27.29
CA VAL A 106 7.94 0.18 -27.22
C VAL A 106 7.75 1.35 -28.15
N SER A 107 7.75 2.58 -27.60
CA SER A 107 7.60 3.81 -28.39
C SER A 107 8.82 4.08 -29.27
N GLU A 108 8.70 5.01 -30.23
CA GLU A 108 9.81 5.46 -31.08
C GLU A 108 10.95 6.11 -30.25
N GLU A 109 10.63 6.63 -29.07
CA GLU A 109 11.60 7.18 -28.12
C GLU A 109 12.32 6.10 -27.29
N GLY A 110 12.02 4.82 -27.49
CA GLY A 110 12.59 3.71 -26.75
C GLY A 110 12.04 3.57 -25.33
N LYS A 111 10.78 3.97 -25.09
CA LYS A 111 10.10 3.82 -23.80
C LYS A 111 9.06 2.72 -23.87
N VAL A 112 8.94 1.95 -22.80
CA VAL A 112 7.85 0.98 -22.63
C VAL A 112 6.58 1.74 -22.23
N VAL A 113 5.50 1.57 -22.99
CA VAL A 113 4.18 2.20 -22.73
C VAL A 113 3.15 1.10 -22.58
N ILE A 114 2.35 1.18 -21.51
CA ILE A 114 1.31 0.20 -21.20
C ILE A 114 0.14 0.31 -22.17
N VAL A 115 -0.38 -0.84 -22.61
CA VAL A 115 -1.64 -0.93 -23.35
C VAL A 115 -2.76 -1.33 -22.35
N ASP A 116 -3.83 -0.58 -22.34
CA ASP A 116 -5.00 -0.90 -21.51
C ASP A 116 -5.71 -2.15 -22.04
N GLU A 117 -5.88 -3.14 -21.20
CA GLU A 117 -6.45 -4.45 -21.56
C GLU A 117 -7.89 -4.37 -22.09
N PHE A 118 -8.67 -3.39 -21.63
CA PHE A 118 -10.09 -3.27 -21.97
C PHE A 118 -10.34 -2.33 -23.15
N THR A 119 -9.57 -1.26 -23.25
CA THR A 119 -9.78 -0.23 -24.26
C THR A 119 -8.78 -0.28 -25.41
N GLY A 120 -7.67 -1.00 -25.25
CA GLY A 120 -6.54 -1.02 -26.19
C GLY A 120 -5.81 0.32 -26.31
N ARG A 121 -6.09 1.29 -25.42
CA ARG A 121 -5.47 2.62 -25.44
C ARG A 121 -4.10 2.61 -24.79
N LEU A 122 -3.21 3.43 -25.31
CA LEU A 122 -1.91 3.67 -24.69
C LEU A 122 -2.06 4.49 -23.42
N MET A 123 -1.43 4.02 -22.36
CA MET A 123 -1.42 4.67 -21.05
C MET A 123 -0.09 5.38 -20.83
N GLU A 124 0.10 6.53 -21.47
CA GLU A 124 1.30 7.34 -21.31
C GLU A 124 1.44 7.82 -19.84
N GLY A 125 2.66 7.81 -19.32
CA GLY A 125 2.98 8.21 -17.95
C GLY A 125 2.61 7.20 -16.86
N ARG A 126 1.93 6.08 -17.19
CA ARG A 126 1.72 4.97 -16.27
C ARG A 126 2.81 3.92 -16.38
N ARG A 127 3.12 3.28 -15.26
CA ARG A 127 4.12 2.21 -15.17
C ARG A 127 3.53 0.99 -14.45
N PHE A 128 4.03 -0.19 -14.81
CA PHE A 128 3.79 -1.38 -14.00
C PHE A 128 4.54 -1.22 -12.66
N GLY A 129 3.93 -1.67 -11.58
CA GLY A 129 4.55 -1.67 -10.25
C GLY A 129 5.56 -2.78 -10.05
N ASP A 130 6.17 -2.78 -8.87
CA ASP A 130 6.97 -3.87 -8.30
C ASP A 130 8.20 -4.26 -9.16
N GLY A 131 8.81 -3.30 -9.85
CA GLY A 131 9.97 -3.56 -10.72
C GLY A 131 9.65 -4.26 -12.05
N LEU A 132 8.37 -4.60 -12.31
CA LEU A 132 7.97 -5.25 -13.57
C LEU A 132 8.23 -4.34 -14.79
N HIS A 133 8.02 -3.03 -14.64
CA HIS A 133 8.26 -2.09 -15.74
C HIS A 133 9.73 -2.09 -16.15
N GLN A 134 10.63 -2.03 -15.16
CA GLN A 134 12.08 -2.09 -15.34
C GLN A 134 12.52 -3.46 -15.92
N ALA A 135 11.87 -4.54 -15.48
CA ALA A 135 12.12 -5.87 -16.06
C ALA A 135 11.69 -5.96 -17.52
N LEU A 136 10.61 -5.27 -17.94
CA LEU A 136 10.21 -5.14 -19.34
C LEU A 136 11.18 -4.25 -20.12
N GLU A 137 11.65 -3.15 -19.56
CA GLU A 137 12.68 -2.30 -20.14
C GLU A 137 13.99 -3.09 -20.35
N ALA A 138 14.38 -3.94 -19.38
CA ALA A 138 15.54 -4.84 -19.52
C ALA A 138 15.33 -5.87 -20.64
N LYS A 139 14.15 -6.52 -20.68
CA LYS A 139 13.77 -7.49 -21.71
C LYS A 139 13.86 -6.90 -23.12
N GLU A 140 13.34 -5.69 -23.32
CA GLU A 140 13.34 -4.97 -24.60
C GLU A 140 14.68 -4.26 -24.89
N ARG A 141 15.64 -4.30 -23.95
CA ARG A 141 16.96 -3.67 -24.06
C ARG A 141 16.92 -2.15 -24.32
N VAL A 142 15.89 -1.51 -23.77
CA VAL A 142 15.77 -0.04 -23.77
C VAL A 142 16.45 0.55 -22.52
N ASN A 143 16.43 1.88 -22.40
CA ASN A 143 16.94 2.52 -21.20
C ASN A 143 16.06 2.17 -20.01
N ILE A 144 16.68 1.67 -18.92
CA ILE A 144 15.96 1.33 -17.69
C ILE A 144 15.90 2.62 -16.85
N GLU A 145 14.69 3.13 -16.67
CA GLU A 145 14.49 4.31 -15.81
C GLU A 145 14.50 3.90 -14.33
N ALA A 146 14.98 4.82 -13.47
CA ALA A 146 15.06 4.57 -12.03
C ALA A 146 13.69 4.17 -11.45
N GLU A 147 13.70 3.20 -10.54
CA GLU A 147 12.52 2.81 -9.79
C GLU A 147 12.24 3.84 -8.68
N ASN A 148 10.96 4.14 -8.46
CA ASN A 148 10.59 4.95 -7.32
C ASN A 148 10.75 4.14 -6.04
N GLN A 149 11.57 4.63 -5.11
CA GLN A 149 11.77 4.01 -3.81
C GLN A 149 10.71 4.50 -2.82
N THR A 150 10.16 3.60 -2.02
CA THR A 150 9.33 3.95 -0.87
C THR A 150 10.21 4.58 0.19
N LEU A 151 9.94 5.86 0.50
CA LEU A 151 10.63 6.60 1.55
C LEU A 151 9.95 6.44 2.92
N ALA A 152 8.61 6.35 2.91
CA ALA A 152 7.80 6.08 4.08
C ALA A 152 6.47 5.46 3.67
N SER A 153 5.95 4.57 4.52
CA SER A 153 4.63 3.98 4.35
C SER A 153 3.97 3.77 5.70
N ILE A 154 2.64 3.90 5.75
CA ILE A 154 1.83 3.57 6.92
C ILE A 154 0.41 3.26 6.46
N THR A 155 -0.25 2.28 7.07
CA THR A 155 -1.67 2.05 6.81
C THR A 155 -2.53 3.13 7.45
N PHE A 156 -3.71 3.42 6.86
CA PHE A 156 -4.70 4.32 7.46
C PHE A 156 -5.05 3.89 8.88
N GLN A 157 -5.18 2.58 9.09
CA GLN A 157 -5.51 2.00 10.40
C GLN A 157 -4.47 2.39 11.44
N ASN A 158 -3.19 2.16 11.18
CA ASN A 158 -2.12 2.49 12.13
C ASN A 158 -1.92 3.99 12.28
N TYR A 159 -2.08 4.76 11.20
CA TYR A 159 -2.00 6.22 11.26
C TYR A 159 -3.06 6.80 12.21
N PHE A 160 -4.33 6.42 12.05
CA PHE A 160 -5.40 6.95 12.92
C PHE A 160 -5.36 6.39 14.34
N ARG A 161 -4.78 5.21 14.57
CA ARG A 161 -4.56 4.64 15.91
C ARG A 161 -3.48 5.37 16.72
N MET A 162 -2.68 6.24 16.10
CA MET A 162 -1.73 7.11 16.80
C MET A 162 -2.40 8.22 17.63
N TYR A 163 -3.66 8.54 17.35
CA TYR A 163 -4.38 9.52 18.15
C TYR A 163 -4.90 8.92 19.45
N ASP A 164 -4.61 9.54 20.60
CA ASP A 164 -5.11 9.12 21.91
C ASP A 164 -6.64 9.11 21.98
N LYS A 165 -7.27 10.09 21.30
CA LYS A 165 -8.72 10.19 21.17
C LYS A 165 -9.09 10.33 19.71
N LEU A 166 -9.79 9.32 19.21
CA LEU A 166 -10.34 9.29 17.87
C LEU A 166 -11.86 9.26 17.95
N SER A 167 -12.53 10.04 17.14
CA SER A 167 -13.97 9.99 16.94
C SER A 167 -14.32 10.34 15.50
N GLY A 168 -15.53 10.03 15.07
CA GLY A 168 -15.97 10.35 13.73
C GLY A 168 -17.49 10.38 13.61
N MET A 169 -17.97 10.83 12.47
CA MET A 169 -19.37 10.82 12.14
C MET A 169 -19.60 10.42 10.68
N THR A 170 -20.71 9.78 10.44
CA THR A 170 -21.22 9.42 9.12
C THR A 170 -22.69 9.03 9.22
N GLY A 171 -23.43 9.13 8.12
CA GLY A 171 -24.80 8.62 8.03
C GLY A 171 -24.91 7.11 7.90
N THR A 172 -23.83 6.36 7.78
CA THR A 172 -23.83 4.93 7.37
C THR A 172 -22.91 4.03 8.17
N ALA A 173 -22.52 4.40 9.40
CA ALA A 173 -21.59 3.63 10.23
C ALA A 173 -22.13 2.27 10.69
N GLN A 174 -23.43 2.12 10.88
CA GLN A 174 -24.04 0.95 11.51
C GLN A 174 -23.73 -0.37 10.82
N THR A 175 -23.56 -0.37 9.49
CA THR A 175 -23.23 -1.58 8.71
C THR A 175 -21.83 -2.09 9.00
N GLU A 176 -20.91 -1.20 9.37
CA GLU A 176 -19.49 -1.44 9.62
C GLU A 176 -19.12 -1.32 11.12
N ALA A 177 -20.12 -1.29 12.02
CA ALA A 177 -19.91 -1.11 13.46
C ALA A 177 -18.93 -2.13 14.06
N VAL A 178 -18.93 -3.37 13.56
CA VAL A 178 -18.03 -4.43 14.00
C VAL A 178 -16.59 -4.10 13.65
N GLU A 179 -16.34 -3.58 12.44
CA GLU A 179 -15.01 -3.18 11.99
C GLU A 179 -14.49 -1.98 12.76
N PHE A 180 -15.32 -0.94 12.97
CA PHE A 180 -14.95 0.21 13.80
C PHE A 180 -14.54 -0.21 15.20
N SER A 181 -15.26 -1.17 15.81
CA SER A 181 -14.93 -1.67 17.13
C SER A 181 -13.64 -2.51 17.14
N GLN A 182 -13.48 -3.44 16.20
CA GLN A 182 -12.35 -4.38 16.21
C GLN A 182 -11.03 -3.75 15.81
N ILE A 183 -11.06 -2.82 14.84
CA ILE A 183 -9.84 -2.21 14.29
C ILE A 183 -9.45 -0.95 15.04
N TYR A 184 -10.42 -0.07 15.32
CA TYR A 184 -10.17 1.26 15.86
C TYR A 184 -10.59 1.43 17.33
N GLY A 185 -11.26 0.43 17.94
CA GLY A 185 -11.80 0.52 19.29
C GLY A 185 -12.96 1.54 19.43
N LEU A 186 -13.62 1.88 18.31
CA LEU A 186 -14.69 2.87 18.29
C LEU A 186 -16.05 2.21 18.45
N GLU A 187 -16.85 2.73 19.39
CA GLU A 187 -18.26 2.35 19.55
C GLU A 187 -19.14 3.16 18.60
N THR A 188 -20.05 2.49 17.90
CA THR A 188 -20.98 3.14 16.97
C THR A 188 -22.31 3.42 17.67
N ILE A 189 -22.65 4.70 17.82
CA ILE A 189 -23.89 5.17 18.45
C ILE A 189 -24.78 5.80 17.39
N THR A 190 -26.02 5.32 17.31
CA THR A 190 -27.02 5.90 16.40
C THR A 190 -27.75 7.06 17.06
N ILE A 191 -27.61 8.27 16.48
CA ILE A 191 -28.32 9.47 16.93
C ILE A 191 -29.61 9.61 16.10
N PRO A 192 -30.77 9.73 16.71
CA PRO A 192 -32.03 9.94 15.99
C PRO A 192 -32.00 11.19 15.11
N THR A 193 -32.65 11.12 13.94
CA THR A 193 -32.77 12.26 13.03
C THR A 193 -33.67 13.36 13.63
N ASN A 194 -33.37 14.63 13.27
CA ASN A 194 -34.16 15.78 13.73
C ASN A 194 -35.64 15.69 13.31
N LYS A 195 -35.90 15.24 12.07
CA LYS A 195 -37.23 14.96 11.56
C LYS A 195 -37.34 13.53 11.08
N PRO A 196 -38.50 12.86 11.20
CA PRO A 196 -38.67 11.50 10.70
C PRO A 196 -38.38 11.39 9.22
N MET A 197 -37.72 10.32 8.80
CA MET A 197 -37.54 10.00 7.39
C MET A 197 -38.87 9.48 6.82
N ILE A 198 -39.38 10.15 5.79
CA ILE A 198 -40.62 9.79 5.09
C ILE A 198 -40.39 9.31 3.66
N ARG A 199 -39.12 9.13 3.25
CA ARG A 199 -38.73 8.60 1.95
C ARG A 199 -39.26 7.17 1.75
N GLU A 200 -39.82 6.90 0.58
CA GLU A 200 -40.28 5.57 0.19
C GLU A 200 -39.16 4.81 -0.52
N ASP A 201 -38.62 3.78 0.16
CA ASP A 201 -37.63 2.89 -0.44
C ASP A 201 -38.37 1.69 -1.08
N ARG A 202 -38.50 1.71 -2.42
CA ARG A 202 -39.23 0.68 -3.19
C ARG A 202 -38.39 -0.58 -3.37
N PRO A 203 -39.05 -1.77 -3.54
CA PRO A 203 -38.35 -3.01 -3.86
C PRO A 203 -37.54 -2.91 -5.14
N ASP A 204 -36.45 -3.72 -5.20
CA ASP A 204 -35.61 -3.82 -6.38
C ASP A 204 -36.37 -4.46 -7.54
N LEU A 205 -36.11 -3.98 -8.77
CA LEU A 205 -36.55 -4.60 -10.02
C LEU A 205 -35.39 -5.39 -10.62
N ILE A 206 -35.60 -6.67 -10.87
CA ILE A 206 -34.54 -7.58 -11.34
C ILE A 206 -34.89 -8.06 -12.73
N TYR A 207 -34.03 -7.75 -13.69
CA TYR A 207 -34.15 -8.15 -15.10
C TYR A 207 -33.21 -9.29 -15.42
N ARG A 208 -33.49 -10.01 -16.48
CA ARG A 208 -32.64 -11.11 -16.94
C ARG A 208 -31.31 -10.59 -17.53
N THR A 209 -31.40 -9.57 -18.38
CA THR A 209 -30.25 -9.01 -19.11
C THR A 209 -30.00 -7.55 -18.76
N GLN A 210 -28.78 -7.09 -18.95
CA GLN A 210 -28.45 -5.65 -18.81
C GLN A 210 -29.23 -4.79 -19.81
N ARG A 211 -29.46 -5.31 -21.02
CA ARG A 211 -30.21 -4.60 -22.06
C ARG A 211 -31.64 -4.28 -21.61
N GLU A 212 -32.36 -5.27 -21.10
CA GLU A 212 -33.73 -5.10 -20.56
C GLU A 212 -33.73 -4.10 -19.40
N LYS A 213 -32.77 -4.22 -18.47
CA LYS A 213 -32.59 -3.28 -17.37
C LYS A 213 -32.46 -1.84 -17.84
N PHE A 214 -31.57 -1.57 -18.81
CA PHE A 214 -31.35 -0.21 -19.29
C PHE A 214 -32.56 0.37 -20.06
N ILE A 215 -33.29 -0.45 -20.81
CA ILE A 215 -34.54 -0.04 -21.45
C ILE A 215 -35.55 0.38 -20.38
N ALA A 216 -35.72 -0.41 -19.33
CA ALA A 216 -36.61 -0.11 -18.22
C ALA A 216 -36.20 1.17 -17.44
N ILE A 217 -34.89 1.36 -17.23
CA ILE A 217 -34.35 2.57 -16.60
C ILE A 217 -34.70 3.82 -17.42
N VAL A 218 -34.45 3.79 -18.74
CA VAL A 218 -34.78 4.94 -19.62
C VAL A 218 -36.26 5.24 -19.62
N GLN A 219 -37.13 4.22 -19.65
CA GLN A 219 -38.58 4.39 -19.58
C GLN A 219 -39.00 5.01 -18.23
N ALA A 220 -38.46 4.52 -17.11
CA ALA A 220 -38.75 5.09 -15.79
C ALA A 220 -38.30 6.54 -15.66
N ILE A 221 -37.10 6.89 -16.17
CA ILE A 221 -36.63 8.28 -16.19
C ILE A 221 -37.54 9.16 -16.99
N LYS A 222 -38.01 8.68 -18.17
CA LYS A 222 -38.97 9.43 -19.02
C LYS A 222 -40.27 9.73 -18.31
N GLU A 223 -40.85 8.72 -17.64
CA GLU A 223 -42.10 8.91 -16.88
C GLU A 223 -41.97 9.88 -15.71
N LEU A 224 -40.82 9.84 -15.00
CA LEU A 224 -40.56 10.76 -13.89
C LEU A 224 -40.28 12.19 -14.39
N HIS A 225 -39.54 12.32 -15.49
CA HIS A 225 -39.29 13.61 -16.14
C HIS A 225 -40.57 14.26 -16.64
N GLU A 226 -41.46 13.50 -17.29
CA GLU A 226 -42.78 13.99 -17.76
C GLU A 226 -43.69 14.43 -16.60
N LYS A 227 -43.56 13.79 -15.40
CA LYS A 227 -44.24 14.23 -14.16
C LYS A 227 -43.58 15.45 -13.52
N GLY A 228 -42.43 15.90 -14.00
CA GLY A 228 -41.66 16.98 -13.40
C GLY A 228 -40.90 16.59 -12.13
N GLN A 229 -40.84 15.29 -11.75
CA GLN A 229 -40.10 14.82 -10.59
C GLN A 229 -38.62 14.77 -10.91
N PRO A 230 -37.72 15.39 -10.10
CA PRO A 230 -36.29 15.30 -10.34
C PRO A 230 -35.78 13.89 -10.04
N VAL A 231 -34.79 13.43 -10.85
CA VAL A 231 -34.20 12.09 -10.78
C VAL A 231 -32.70 12.17 -10.66
N LEU A 232 -32.14 11.51 -9.62
CA LEU A 232 -30.73 11.26 -9.50
C LEU A 232 -30.46 9.79 -9.79
N VAL A 233 -29.73 9.52 -10.87
CA VAL A 233 -29.35 8.18 -11.28
C VAL A 233 -27.94 7.85 -10.78
N GLY A 234 -27.81 6.85 -9.92
CA GLY A 234 -26.54 6.34 -9.42
C GLY A 234 -25.99 5.24 -10.32
N THR A 235 -24.75 5.40 -10.79
CA THR A 235 -24.02 4.40 -11.59
C THR A 235 -22.73 4.00 -10.90
N ILE A 236 -22.26 2.76 -11.11
CA ILE A 236 -21.02 2.26 -10.50
C ILE A 236 -19.79 2.73 -11.27
N SER A 237 -19.89 2.82 -12.60
CA SER A 237 -18.75 3.15 -13.46
C SER A 237 -19.00 4.34 -14.37
N ILE A 238 -17.91 4.92 -14.89
CA ILE A 238 -17.98 6.00 -15.87
C ILE A 238 -18.59 5.48 -17.18
N GLU A 239 -18.23 4.27 -17.60
CA GLU A 239 -18.74 3.61 -18.81
C GLU A 239 -20.26 3.46 -18.75
N THR A 240 -20.79 2.98 -17.62
CA THR A 240 -22.24 2.87 -17.39
C THR A 240 -22.92 4.24 -17.45
N SER A 241 -22.31 5.29 -16.90
CA SER A 241 -22.83 6.65 -16.95
C SER A 241 -22.88 7.22 -18.38
N GLU A 242 -21.84 6.96 -19.17
CA GLU A 242 -21.76 7.40 -20.58
C GLU A 242 -22.73 6.62 -21.48
N LEU A 243 -22.87 5.30 -21.26
CA LEU A 243 -23.85 4.47 -21.95
C LEU A 243 -25.27 4.99 -21.73
N LEU A 244 -25.66 5.17 -20.47
CA LEU A 244 -26.98 5.68 -20.13
C LEU A 244 -27.20 7.09 -20.69
N SER A 245 -26.22 7.96 -20.61
CA SER A 245 -26.27 9.30 -21.22
C SER A 245 -26.52 9.23 -22.73
N SER A 246 -25.87 8.30 -23.45
CA SER A 246 -26.08 8.11 -24.88
C SER A 246 -27.52 7.65 -25.20
N MET A 247 -28.09 6.79 -24.35
CA MET A 247 -29.48 6.31 -24.51
C MET A 247 -30.48 7.42 -24.24
N LEU A 248 -30.30 8.21 -23.17
CA LEU A 248 -31.19 9.35 -22.87
C LEU A 248 -31.14 10.44 -23.95
N ARG A 249 -29.99 10.69 -24.55
CA ARG A 249 -29.88 11.62 -25.70
C ARG A 249 -30.66 11.14 -26.91
N LYS A 250 -30.72 9.86 -27.20
CA LYS A 250 -31.49 9.27 -28.31
C LYS A 250 -32.99 9.44 -28.07
N GLU A 251 -33.45 9.38 -26.82
CA GLU A 251 -34.82 9.62 -26.42
C GLU A 251 -35.18 11.11 -26.26
N GLY A 252 -34.19 12.01 -26.44
CA GLY A 252 -34.40 13.46 -26.32
C GLY A 252 -34.58 13.96 -24.90
N ILE A 253 -34.20 13.21 -23.88
CA ILE A 253 -34.32 13.58 -22.46
C ILE A 253 -33.13 14.44 -22.06
N PRO A 254 -33.32 15.71 -21.66
CA PRO A 254 -32.24 16.56 -21.18
C PRO A 254 -31.71 16.05 -19.84
N HIS A 255 -30.39 15.95 -19.70
CA HIS A 255 -29.77 15.44 -18.48
C HIS A 255 -28.36 15.99 -18.29
N ASN A 256 -27.91 16.01 -17.04
CA ASN A 256 -26.54 16.31 -16.65
C ASN A 256 -25.82 15.02 -16.27
N VAL A 257 -24.49 14.96 -16.56
CA VAL A 257 -23.63 13.84 -16.15
C VAL A 257 -22.59 14.37 -15.18
N LEU A 258 -22.48 13.73 -14.03
CA LEU A 258 -21.54 14.03 -12.96
C LEU A 258 -20.62 12.85 -12.76
N ASN A 259 -19.42 12.92 -13.33
CA ASN A 259 -18.37 11.92 -13.20
C ASN A 259 -17.01 12.61 -13.05
N ALA A 260 -15.95 11.83 -12.81
CA ALA A 260 -14.59 12.35 -12.59
C ALA A 260 -14.06 13.25 -13.73
N LYS A 261 -14.60 13.13 -14.95
CA LYS A 261 -14.20 13.98 -16.09
C LYS A 261 -14.75 15.41 -16.00
N GLN A 262 -15.76 15.67 -15.15
CA GLN A 262 -16.46 16.95 -15.04
C GLN A 262 -16.37 17.60 -13.65
N HIS A 263 -15.33 17.29 -12.91
CA HIS A 263 -15.14 17.73 -11.53
C HIS A 263 -15.21 19.25 -11.36
N ALA A 264 -14.72 20.03 -12.31
CA ALA A 264 -14.77 21.50 -12.27
C ALA A 264 -16.19 22.10 -12.25
N ARG A 265 -17.22 21.37 -12.71
CA ARG A 265 -18.62 21.81 -12.76
C ARG A 265 -19.54 21.10 -11.76
N GLU A 266 -18.96 20.32 -10.87
CA GLU A 266 -19.71 19.49 -9.92
C GLU A 266 -20.71 20.29 -9.10
N ALA A 267 -20.29 21.41 -8.51
CA ALA A 267 -21.13 22.25 -7.68
C ALA A 267 -22.34 22.81 -8.43
N GLU A 268 -22.15 23.22 -9.69
CA GLU A 268 -23.26 23.75 -10.55
C GLU A 268 -24.28 22.65 -10.87
N ILE A 269 -23.82 21.46 -11.20
CA ILE A 269 -24.68 20.31 -11.54
C ILE A 269 -25.46 19.84 -10.32
N VAL A 270 -24.82 19.75 -9.15
CA VAL A 270 -25.48 19.35 -7.90
C VAL A 270 -26.52 20.37 -7.47
N ALA A 271 -26.28 21.68 -7.63
CA ALA A 271 -27.23 22.73 -7.33
C ALA A 271 -28.52 22.64 -8.17
N GLN A 272 -28.42 22.11 -9.40
CA GLN A 272 -29.56 21.92 -10.30
C GLN A 272 -30.28 20.57 -10.12
N ALA A 273 -29.64 19.58 -9.51
CA ALA A 273 -30.14 18.20 -9.42
C ALA A 273 -31.50 18.08 -8.69
N GLY A 274 -31.83 19.01 -7.80
CA GLY A 274 -33.07 19.03 -7.05
C GLY A 274 -34.20 19.89 -7.70
N GLN A 275 -33.99 20.46 -8.89
CA GLN A 275 -34.98 21.28 -9.57
C GLN A 275 -35.99 20.41 -10.33
N ALA A 276 -37.23 20.94 -10.49
CA ALA A 276 -38.28 20.19 -11.16
C ALA A 276 -37.89 19.72 -12.58
N GLY A 277 -38.12 18.42 -12.85
CA GLY A 277 -37.83 17.79 -14.14
C GLY A 277 -36.37 17.58 -14.46
N HIS A 278 -35.42 17.89 -13.57
CA HIS A 278 -34.00 17.65 -13.82
C HIS A 278 -33.63 16.17 -13.68
N VAL A 279 -32.84 15.70 -14.63
CA VAL A 279 -32.24 14.35 -14.62
C VAL A 279 -30.75 14.50 -14.48
N THR A 280 -30.18 13.89 -13.42
CA THR A 280 -28.72 13.88 -13.15
C THR A 280 -28.23 12.47 -13.06
N ILE A 281 -27.24 12.11 -13.87
CA ILE A 281 -26.53 10.83 -13.77
C ILE A 281 -25.24 11.09 -12.98
N ALA A 282 -25.05 10.39 -11.86
CA ALA A 282 -23.86 10.53 -11.02
C ALA A 282 -23.19 9.19 -10.76
N THR A 283 -21.86 9.14 -10.81
CA THR A 283 -21.12 8.02 -10.23
C THR A 283 -21.17 8.10 -8.70
N ASN A 284 -21.03 6.97 -8.03
CA ASN A 284 -21.23 6.84 -6.57
C ASN A 284 -20.43 7.84 -5.71
N MET A 285 -19.25 8.26 -6.17
CA MET A 285 -18.39 9.21 -5.45
C MET A 285 -18.69 10.69 -5.78
N ALA A 286 -19.34 10.95 -6.90
CA ALA A 286 -19.60 12.31 -7.35
C ALA A 286 -20.67 13.00 -6.48
N GLY A 287 -20.43 14.25 -6.08
CA GLY A 287 -21.31 15.05 -5.23
C GLY A 287 -21.37 14.63 -3.76
N ARG A 288 -20.45 13.79 -3.25
CA ARG A 288 -20.38 13.44 -1.82
C ARG A 288 -20.08 14.70 -0.98
N GLY A 289 -20.72 14.79 0.19
CA GLY A 289 -20.61 15.97 1.07
C GLY A 289 -21.43 17.18 0.63
N THR A 290 -22.02 17.18 -0.58
CA THR A 290 -22.84 18.30 -1.08
C THR A 290 -24.33 18.00 -0.91
N ASP A 291 -25.09 18.96 -0.39
CA ASP A 291 -26.53 18.83 -0.20
C ASP A 291 -27.31 19.18 -1.49
N ILE A 292 -28.30 18.34 -1.84
CA ILE A 292 -29.19 18.55 -2.96
C ILE A 292 -30.46 19.22 -2.43
N ARG A 293 -30.63 20.52 -2.70
CA ARG A 293 -31.79 21.29 -2.28
C ARG A 293 -32.90 21.14 -3.29
N LEU A 294 -34.11 20.84 -2.79
CA LEU A 294 -35.31 20.75 -3.64
C LEU A 294 -35.76 22.14 -4.08
N GLY A 295 -36.14 22.24 -5.35
CA GLY A 295 -36.76 23.45 -5.92
C GLY A 295 -38.18 23.66 -5.42
N GLU A 296 -38.75 24.84 -5.72
CA GLU A 296 -40.13 25.15 -5.39
C GLU A 296 -41.11 24.15 -6.02
N GLY A 297 -42.10 23.67 -5.25
CA GLY A 297 -43.13 22.72 -5.71
C GLY A 297 -42.66 21.27 -5.87
N VAL A 298 -41.37 20.97 -5.77
CA VAL A 298 -40.82 19.61 -5.95
C VAL A 298 -41.26 18.65 -4.82
N THR A 299 -41.51 19.18 -3.63
CA THR A 299 -42.09 18.41 -2.52
C THR A 299 -43.47 17.86 -2.84
N GLU A 300 -44.30 18.61 -3.56
CA GLU A 300 -45.63 18.19 -3.99
C GLU A 300 -45.57 17.10 -5.09
N LEU A 301 -44.48 17.08 -5.87
CA LEU A 301 -44.21 16.09 -6.91
C LEU A 301 -43.63 14.79 -6.33
N GLY A 302 -43.45 14.70 -5.00
CA GLY A 302 -42.89 13.52 -4.32
C GLY A 302 -41.40 13.61 -4.03
N GLY A 303 -40.78 14.78 -4.16
CA GLY A 303 -39.38 15.03 -3.87
C GLY A 303 -38.39 14.38 -4.86
N LEU A 304 -37.15 14.28 -4.50
CA LEU A 304 -36.10 13.68 -5.34
C LEU A 304 -36.27 12.16 -5.44
N HIS A 305 -36.26 11.61 -6.66
CA HIS A 305 -36.24 10.18 -6.90
C HIS A 305 -34.78 9.68 -7.09
N ILE A 306 -34.40 8.67 -6.35
CA ILE A 306 -33.09 7.99 -6.50
C ILE A 306 -33.29 6.73 -7.32
N LEU A 307 -32.56 6.61 -8.42
CA LEU A 307 -32.53 5.42 -9.26
C LEU A 307 -31.13 4.82 -9.24
N GLY A 308 -30.98 3.63 -8.66
CA GLY A 308 -29.72 2.87 -8.70
C GLY A 308 -29.70 1.93 -9.89
N THR A 309 -28.65 1.96 -10.70
CA THR A 309 -28.50 1.06 -11.87
C THR A 309 -27.97 -0.30 -11.52
N GLU A 310 -27.33 -0.44 -10.35
CA GLU A 310 -26.76 -1.68 -9.82
C GLU A 310 -26.67 -1.58 -8.30
N ARG A 311 -26.51 -2.72 -7.62
CA ARG A 311 -26.11 -2.77 -6.22
C ARG A 311 -24.60 -2.67 -6.11
N HIS A 312 -24.13 -1.85 -5.20
CA HIS A 312 -22.71 -1.73 -4.89
C HIS A 312 -22.19 -2.93 -4.09
N GLU A 313 -20.89 -3.08 -3.99
CA GLU A 313 -20.24 -4.13 -3.19
C GLU A 313 -20.56 -4.02 -1.68
N SER A 314 -20.90 -2.82 -1.20
CA SER A 314 -21.27 -2.55 0.19
C SER A 314 -22.67 -1.94 0.28
N ARG A 315 -23.48 -2.45 1.22
CA ARG A 315 -24.81 -1.90 1.56
C ARG A 315 -24.71 -0.45 2.02
N ARG A 316 -23.60 -0.07 2.61
CA ARG A 316 -23.29 1.28 3.04
C ARG A 316 -23.35 2.28 1.89
N ILE A 317 -22.73 1.97 0.75
CA ILE A 317 -22.72 2.82 -0.44
C ILE A 317 -24.14 2.94 -1.01
N ASP A 318 -24.92 1.86 -1.04
CA ASP A 318 -26.34 1.90 -1.43
C ASP A 318 -27.13 2.86 -0.52
N ASN A 319 -26.90 2.81 0.79
CA ASN A 319 -27.55 3.68 1.75
C ASN A 319 -27.11 5.15 1.60
N GLN A 320 -25.84 5.40 1.27
CA GLN A 320 -25.37 6.77 0.95
C GLN A 320 -26.07 7.33 -0.31
N LEU A 321 -26.26 6.50 -1.35
CA LEU A 321 -26.99 6.89 -2.54
C LEU A 321 -28.46 7.20 -2.21
N ARG A 322 -29.15 6.30 -1.49
CA ARG A 322 -30.53 6.55 -1.03
C ARG A 322 -30.62 7.80 -0.15
N GLY A 323 -29.63 8.01 0.71
CA GLY A 323 -29.55 9.14 1.63
C GLY A 323 -29.39 10.52 0.97
N ARG A 324 -29.25 10.57 -0.36
CA ARG A 324 -29.32 11.82 -1.12
C ARG A 324 -30.74 12.39 -1.20
N SER A 325 -31.76 11.58 -0.96
CA SER A 325 -33.19 11.94 -0.97
C SER A 325 -33.81 11.76 0.41
N GLY A 326 -34.91 12.44 0.68
CA GLY A 326 -35.62 12.35 1.95
C GLY A 326 -34.91 13.00 3.12
N ARG A 327 -34.15 14.06 2.89
CA ARG A 327 -33.42 14.81 3.90
C ARG A 327 -34.36 15.80 4.64
N GLN A 328 -34.06 16.02 5.93
CA GLN A 328 -34.79 17.01 6.77
C GLN A 328 -36.32 16.86 6.77
N GLY A 329 -36.79 15.60 6.60
CA GLY A 329 -38.24 15.33 6.54
C GLY A 329 -38.91 15.63 5.21
N ASP A 330 -38.13 15.88 4.17
CA ASP A 330 -38.68 16.04 2.80
C ASP A 330 -39.16 14.68 2.27
N PRO A 331 -40.19 14.67 1.40
CA PRO A 331 -40.56 13.47 0.66
C PRO A 331 -39.45 13.06 -0.31
N GLY A 332 -39.48 11.81 -0.71
CA GLY A 332 -38.53 11.24 -1.67
C GLY A 332 -38.80 9.78 -1.93
N SER A 333 -38.16 9.23 -2.91
CA SER A 333 -38.27 7.81 -3.21
C SER A 333 -36.97 7.24 -3.75
N SER A 334 -36.79 5.94 -3.58
CA SER A 334 -35.64 5.24 -4.18
C SER A 334 -36.04 3.92 -4.78
N ARG A 335 -35.37 3.52 -5.87
CA ARG A 335 -35.51 2.20 -6.48
C ARG A 335 -34.23 1.77 -7.17
N PHE A 336 -33.86 0.48 -7.03
CA PHE A 336 -32.75 -0.12 -7.75
C PHE A 336 -33.26 -1.00 -8.89
N TYR A 337 -32.57 -0.89 -10.03
CA TYR A 337 -32.78 -1.69 -11.23
C TYR A 337 -31.55 -2.60 -11.42
N LEU A 338 -31.76 -3.90 -11.38
CA LEU A 338 -30.71 -4.90 -11.33
C LEU A 338 -30.79 -5.85 -12.51
N SER A 339 -29.69 -6.47 -12.88
CA SER A 339 -29.62 -7.54 -13.86
C SER A 339 -28.88 -8.73 -13.30
N LEU A 340 -29.21 -9.93 -13.78
CA LEU A 340 -28.43 -11.14 -13.46
C LEU A 340 -27.01 -11.12 -14.02
N GLU A 341 -26.77 -10.26 -15.01
CA GLU A 341 -25.48 -10.05 -15.63
C GLU A 341 -24.61 -9.01 -14.87
N ASP A 342 -25.16 -8.35 -13.84
CA ASP A 342 -24.42 -7.41 -13.02
C ASP A 342 -23.29 -8.12 -12.26
N ASN A 343 -22.15 -7.45 -12.05
CA ASN A 343 -20.94 -8.05 -11.48
C ASN A 343 -21.20 -8.74 -10.14
N LEU A 344 -21.92 -8.09 -9.22
CA LEU A 344 -22.27 -8.67 -7.93
C LEU A 344 -23.05 -10.00 -8.07
N MET A 345 -24.00 -10.01 -9.02
CA MET A 345 -24.83 -11.20 -9.29
C MET A 345 -24.04 -12.31 -9.95
N ARG A 346 -23.13 -11.98 -10.86
CA ARG A 346 -22.27 -12.95 -11.56
C ARG A 346 -21.29 -13.65 -10.62
N ILE A 347 -20.68 -12.89 -9.69
CA ILE A 347 -19.66 -13.45 -8.78
C ILE A 347 -20.29 -14.28 -7.65
N PHE A 348 -21.42 -13.86 -7.09
CA PHE A 348 -21.96 -14.43 -5.87
C PHE A 348 -23.34 -15.10 -6.00
N GLY A 349 -24.00 -15.01 -7.13
CA GLY A 349 -25.41 -15.41 -7.27
C GLY A 349 -25.78 -16.29 -8.45
N SER A 350 -24.92 -16.41 -9.48
CA SER A 350 -25.34 -16.90 -10.80
C SER A 350 -25.94 -18.32 -10.82
N GLU A 351 -25.37 -19.30 -10.15
CA GLU A 351 -25.84 -20.70 -10.29
C GLU A 351 -27.13 -20.98 -9.55
N ARG A 352 -27.35 -20.41 -8.37
CA ARG A 352 -28.56 -20.66 -7.57
C ARG A 352 -29.75 -19.82 -8.01
N ILE A 353 -29.50 -18.60 -8.46
CA ILE A 353 -30.54 -17.67 -8.88
C ILE A 353 -30.98 -17.99 -10.31
N SER A 354 -30.08 -18.36 -11.21
CA SER A 354 -30.39 -18.80 -12.58
C SER A 354 -31.30 -20.00 -12.56
N GLY A 355 -31.01 -21.04 -11.75
CA GLY A 355 -31.86 -22.23 -11.62
C GLY A 355 -33.22 -21.93 -10.97
N LEU A 356 -33.38 -20.90 -10.17
CA LEU A 356 -34.65 -20.43 -9.63
C LEU A 356 -35.47 -19.69 -10.70
N MET A 357 -34.82 -18.92 -11.54
CA MET A 357 -35.43 -18.15 -12.61
C MET A 357 -35.96 -19.00 -13.76
N GLU A 358 -35.24 -20.05 -14.17
CA GLU A 358 -35.74 -21.04 -15.15
C GLU A 358 -37.02 -21.70 -14.67
N LYS A 359 -37.18 -21.91 -13.36
CA LYS A 359 -38.40 -22.49 -12.76
C LYS A 359 -39.56 -21.51 -12.64
N LEU A 360 -39.30 -20.19 -12.67
CA LEU A 360 -40.31 -19.13 -12.54
C LEU A 360 -40.94 -18.72 -13.88
N GLY A 361 -40.44 -19.21 -15.03
CA GLY A 361 -41.05 -19.01 -16.35
C GLY A 361 -41.13 -17.56 -16.79
N MET A 362 -40.04 -16.80 -16.66
CA MET A 362 -40.00 -15.37 -17.02
C MET A 362 -40.19 -15.13 -18.50
N GLU A 363 -41.10 -14.22 -18.86
CA GLU A 363 -41.18 -13.62 -20.18
C GLU A 363 -40.10 -12.54 -20.35
N GLU A 364 -39.66 -12.31 -21.58
CA GLU A 364 -38.64 -11.29 -21.91
C GLU A 364 -39.19 -9.89 -21.62
N GLY A 365 -38.48 -9.12 -20.79
CA GLY A 365 -38.86 -7.74 -20.42
C GLY A 365 -39.66 -7.60 -19.12
N GLU A 366 -40.13 -8.68 -18.48
CA GLU A 366 -40.82 -8.61 -17.20
C GLU A 366 -39.84 -8.62 -16.01
N PRO A 367 -39.92 -7.59 -15.10
CA PRO A 367 -39.08 -7.56 -13.91
C PRO A 367 -39.61 -8.50 -12.82
N ILE A 368 -38.71 -9.07 -12.05
CA ILE A 368 -39.06 -9.79 -10.82
C ILE A 368 -39.04 -8.80 -9.64
N GLU A 369 -40.15 -8.67 -8.96
CA GLU A 369 -40.25 -8.12 -7.63
C GLU A 369 -40.41 -9.24 -6.60
N ASN A 370 -39.31 -9.75 -6.04
CA ASN A 370 -39.38 -10.82 -5.06
C ASN A 370 -38.47 -10.52 -3.86
N ARG A 371 -39.07 -10.44 -2.67
CA ARG A 371 -38.34 -10.18 -1.41
C ARG A 371 -37.28 -11.25 -1.11
N MET A 372 -37.46 -12.49 -1.58
CA MET A 372 -36.46 -13.55 -1.38
C MET A 372 -35.19 -13.27 -2.21
N VAL A 373 -35.36 -12.78 -3.43
CA VAL A 373 -34.23 -12.43 -4.30
C VAL A 373 -33.50 -11.21 -3.75
N SER A 374 -34.21 -10.16 -3.33
CA SER A 374 -33.59 -8.99 -2.67
C SER A 374 -32.81 -9.39 -1.42
N LYS A 375 -33.32 -10.34 -0.62
CA LYS A 375 -32.59 -10.87 0.55
C LYS A 375 -31.37 -11.71 0.16
N ALA A 376 -31.42 -12.43 -0.97
CA ALA A 376 -30.27 -13.16 -1.49
C ALA A 376 -29.16 -12.21 -1.93
N ILE A 377 -29.50 -11.08 -2.57
CA ILE A 377 -28.59 -10.02 -2.96
C ILE A 377 -27.96 -9.36 -1.72
N GLU A 378 -28.76 -9.03 -0.71
CA GLU A 378 -28.23 -8.51 0.57
C GLU A 378 -27.24 -9.49 1.23
N ASN A 379 -27.52 -10.78 1.19
CA ASN A 379 -26.60 -11.79 1.72
C ASN A 379 -25.31 -11.90 0.86
N ALA A 380 -25.39 -11.67 -0.45
CA ALA A 380 -24.23 -11.59 -1.31
C ALA A 380 -23.37 -10.38 -0.95
N GLN A 381 -23.97 -9.19 -0.78
CA GLN A 381 -23.27 -8.00 -0.32
C GLN A 381 -22.57 -8.22 1.04
N LYS A 382 -23.25 -8.83 2.01
CA LYS A 382 -22.63 -9.17 3.32
C LYS A 382 -21.41 -10.08 3.19
N ARG A 383 -21.39 -10.98 2.20
CA ARG A 383 -20.20 -11.83 1.95
C ARG A 383 -19.06 -11.02 1.33
N VAL A 384 -19.36 -10.11 0.41
CA VAL A 384 -18.36 -9.20 -0.16
C VAL A 384 -17.79 -8.28 0.91
N GLU A 385 -18.67 -7.67 1.73
CA GLU A 385 -18.26 -6.85 2.88
C GLU A 385 -17.32 -7.62 3.81
N GLY A 386 -17.68 -8.86 4.17
CA GLY A 386 -16.83 -9.73 4.98
C GLY A 386 -15.49 -10.06 4.33
N HIS A 387 -15.47 -10.35 3.03
CA HIS A 387 -14.23 -10.60 2.29
C HIS A 387 -13.33 -9.34 2.25
N ASN A 388 -13.91 -8.17 1.97
CA ASN A 388 -13.19 -6.91 1.98
C ASN A 388 -12.64 -6.57 3.37
N PHE A 389 -13.39 -6.88 4.43
CA PHE A 389 -12.92 -6.74 5.81
C PHE A 389 -11.70 -7.64 6.09
N GLU A 390 -11.73 -8.92 5.68
CA GLU A 390 -10.58 -9.82 5.85
C GLU A 390 -9.35 -9.36 5.06
N ILE A 391 -9.52 -8.77 3.87
CA ILE A 391 -8.41 -8.16 3.11
C ILE A 391 -7.80 -7.01 3.93
N ARG A 392 -8.62 -6.06 4.42
CA ARG A 392 -8.14 -4.93 5.23
C ARG A 392 -7.44 -5.39 6.51
N LYS A 393 -8.00 -6.41 7.17
CA LYS A 393 -7.43 -7.01 8.38
C LYS A 393 -6.09 -7.68 8.09
N THR A 394 -5.98 -8.39 6.98
CA THR A 394 -4.72 -9.01 6.57
C THR A 394 -3.65 -7.97 6.27
N LEU A 395 -4.01 -6.88 5.57
CA LEU A 395 -3.10 -5.75 5.35
C LEU A 395 -2.60 -5.17 6.68
N LEU A 396 -3.52 -4.96 7.63
CA LEU A 396 -3.17 -4.47 8.97
C LEU A 396 -2.26 -5.45 9.73
N ASP A 397 -2.51 -6.77 9.65
CA ASP A 397 -1.69 -7.77 10.33
C ASP A 397 -0.22 -7.73 9.86
N TYR A 398 0.01 -7.50 8.57
CA TYR A 398 1.35 -7.31 8.02
C TYR A 398 1.95 -5.96 8.44
N ASP A 399 1.17 -4.87 8.35
CA ASP A 399 1.67 -3.54 8.72
C ASP A 399 1.90 -3.38 10.23
N ASN A 400 1.22 -4.15 11.09
CA ASN A 400 1.50 -4.14 12.53
C ASN A 400 2.94 -4.55 12.85
N VAL A 401 3.53 -5.46 12.07
CA VAL A 401 4.95 -5.83 12.22
C VAL A 401 5.84 -4.63 11.87
N MET A 402 5.54 -4.00 10.73
CA MET A 402 6.25 -2.80 10.30
C MET A 402 6.05 -1.62 11.26
N ASN A 403 4.87 -1.50 11.87
CA ASN A 403 4.58 -0.41 12.80
C ASN A 403 5.44 -0.51 14.08
N GLN A 404 5.59 -1.71 14.62
CA GLN A 404 6.48 -1.93 15.78
C GLN A 404 7.94 -1.56 15.46
N GLN A 405 8.41 -1.93 14.29
CA GLN A 405 9.76 -1.58 13.82
C GLN A 405 9.90 -0.07 13.58
N ARG A 406 8.86 0.55 13.00
CA ARG A 406 8.80 2.00 12.75
C ARG A 406 8.90 2.78 14.06
N GLU A 407 8.16 2.38 15.10
CA GLU A 407 8.21 3.03 16.41
C GLU A 407 9.64 3.04 16.96
N VAL A 408 10.34 1.90 16.95
CA VAL A 408 11.73 1.82 17.42
C VAL A 408 12.67 2.75 16.63
N ILE A 409 12.57 2.73 15.29
CA ILE A 409 13.45 3.55 14.43
C ILE A 409 13.15 5.04 14.56
N TYR A 410 11.87 5.43 14.64
CA TYR A 410 11.51 6.84 14.76
C TYR A 410 11.80 7.39 16.16
N ASP A 411 11.73 6.57 17.21
CA ASP A 411 12.18 6.95 18.54
C ASP A 411 13.69 7.16 18.55
N LEU A 412 14.48 6.21 18.04
CA LEU A 412 15.94 6.36 17.89
C LEU A 412 16.31 7.61 17.06
N ARG A 413 15.59 7.82 15.95
CA ARG A 413 15.82 9.00 15.11
C ARG A 413 15.53 10.31 15.84
N ARG A 414 14.46 10.35 16.63
CA ARG A 414 14.10 11.51 17.43
C ARG A 414 15.15 11.77 18.52
N ASP A 415 15.61 10.72 19.18
CA ASP A 415 16.65 10.83 20.20
C ASP A 415 17.94 11.39 19.59
N LEU A 416 18.40 10.88 18.44
CA LEU A 416 19.54 11.44 17.72
C LEU A 416 19.39 12.91 17.34
N MET A 417 18.16 13.36 17.04
CA MET A 417 17.89 14.76 16.67
C MET A 417 17.80 15.69 17.86
N MET A 418 17.22 15.23 18.97
CA MET A 418 16.85 16.06 20.13
C MET A 418 17.81 15.99 21.29
N GLU A 419 18.56 14.89 21.41
CA GLU A 419 19.42 14.67 22.58
C GLU A 419 20.63 15.61 22.56
N GLU A 420 20.90 16.20 23.72
CA GLU A 420 22.09 17.04 23.89
C GLU A 420 23.37 16.19 23.94
N ASP A 421 23.27 14.95 24.44
CA ASP A 421 24.42 14.02 24.58
C ASP A 421 24.40 12.92 23.49
N VAL A 422 24.56 13.34 22.24
CA VAL A 422 24.69 12.42 21.08
C VAL A 422 25.96 11.55 21.20
N GLU A 423 26.97 11.99 21.96
CA GLU A 423 28.21 11.24 22.16
C GLU A 423 27.95 9.95 22.94
N SER A 424 27.05 9.95 23.94
CA SER A 424 26.64 8.75 24.66
C SER A 424 26.01 7.70 23.72
N VAL A 425 25.13 8.13 22.82
CA VAL A 425 24.49 7.22 21.85
C VAL A 425 25.54 6.62 20.88
N ALA A 426 26.51 7.42 20.44
CA ALA A 426 27.60 6.93 19.59
C ALA A 426 28.47 5.89 20.31
N LEU A 427 28.67 6.04 21.64
CA LEU A 427 29.41 5.07 22.46
C LEU A 427 28.60 3.77 22.66
N ASP A 428 27.30 3.86 22.83
CA ASP A 428 26.43 2.67 22.90
C ASP A 428 26.50 1.87 21.60
N PHE A 429 26.46 2.55 20.42
CA PHE A 429 26.67 1.86 19.14
C PHE A 429 28.03 1.18 19.03
N LEU A 430 29.08 1.84 19.52
CA LEU A 430 30.42 1.26 19.55
C LEU A 430 30.48 0.01 20.44
N ASP A 431 29.88 0.07 21.62
CA ASP A 431 29.89 -1.04 22.56
C ASP A 431 29.15 -2.26 22.01
N GLU A 432 27.99 -2.08 21.35
CA GLU A 432 27.27 -3.16 20.66
C GLU A 432 28.06 -3.75 19.48
N VAL A 433 28.72 -2.92 18.68
CA VAL A 433 29.58 -3.39 17.58
C VAL A 433 30.76 -4.19 18.10
N LEU A 434 31.39 -3.75 19.19
CA LEU A 434 32.48 -4.51 19.83
C LEU A 434 31.98 -5.81 20.46
N ASP A 435 30.78 -5.85 21.05
CA ASP A 435 30.15 -7.05 21.56
C ASP A 435 30.02 -8.12 20.46
N ASP A 436 29.49 -7.73 19.29
CA ASP A 436 29.37 -8.63 18.16
C ASP A 436 30.75 -9.10 17.60
N ILE A 437 31.73 -8.20 17.47
CA ILE A 437 33.05 -8.54 16.97
C ILE A 437 33.75 -9.57 17.90
N TYR A 438 33.52 -9.45 19.21
CA TYR A 438 34.09 -10.33 20.21
C TYR A 438 33.20 -11.49 20.63
N ALA A 439 31.99 -11.62 20.11
CA ALA A 439 31.04 -12.69 20.40
C ALA A 439 31.65 -14.11 20.22
N PRO A 440 32.53 -14.40 19.22
CA PRO A 440 33.17 -15.70 19.10
C PRO A 440 34.04 -16.10 20.29
N LEU A 441 34.44 -15.15 21.16
CA LEU A 441 35.24 -15.40 22.36
C LEU A 441 34.38 -15.57 23.62
N GLU A 442 33.10 -15.32 23.58
CA GLU A 442 32.21 -15.47 24.73
C GLU A 442 32.12 -16.93 25.18
N GLY A 443 32.36 -17.18 26.47
CA GLY A 443 32.34 -18.52 27.07
C GLY A 443 33.63 -19.35 26.87
N HIS A 444 34.61 -18.85 26.14
CA HIS A 444 35.91 -19.49 25.98
C HIS A 444 36.92 -18.90 26.94
N HIS A 445 37.41 -19.70 27.92
CA HIS A 445 38.48 -19.30 28.87
C HIS A 445 39.89 -19.47 28.28
N GLN A 446 40.03 -19.95 27.06
CA GLN A 446 41.33 -20.14 26.38
C GLN A 446 41.58 -18.98 25.42
N ALA A 447 42.87 -18.68 25.17
CA ALA A 447 43.22 -17.69 24.16
C ALA A 447 42.65 -18.10 22.79
N PRO A 448 42.18 -17.11 21.98
CA PRO A 448 41.61 -17.40 20.66
C PRO A 448 42.66 -18.12 19.78
N ASP A 449 42.18 -19.03 18.93
CA ASP A 449 43.00 -19.58 17.89
C ASP A 449 43.45 -18.51 16.87
N ALA A 450 44.44 -18.85 16.04
CA ALA A 450 44.99 -17.88 15.09
C ALA A 450 43.97 -17.43 14.03
N GLU A 451 43.02 -18.29 13.68
CA GLU A 451 41.98 -17.98 12.70
C GLU A 451 40.94 -16.99 13.25
N THR A 452 40.42 -17.27 14.45
CA THR A 452 39.48 -16.37 15.16
C THR A 452 40.15 -15.03 15.47
N SER A 453 41.41 -15.03 15.92
CA SER A 453 42.18 -13.82 16.16
C SER A 453 42.31 -12.96 14.90
N THR A 454 42.63 -13.59 13.76
CA THR A 454 42.76 -12.92 12.48
C THR A 454 41.42 -12.33 12.00
N ALA A 455 40.33 -13.08 12.19
CA ALA A 455 38.98 -12.62 11.84
C ALA A 455 38.58 -11.36 12.65
N ILE A 456 38.83 -11.36 13.96
CA ILE A 456 38.57 -10.19 14.85
C ILE A 456 39.40 -8.98 14.39
N VAL A 457 40.73 -9.16 14.14
CA VAL A 457 41.59 -8.06 13.69
C VAL A 457 41.10 -7.49 12.37
N ASN A 458 40.73 -8.33 11.40
CA ASN A 458 40.21 -7.84 10.10
C ASN A 458 38.90 -7.05 10.26
N ARG A 459 38.00 -7.50 11.12
CA ARG A 459 36.76 -6.74 11.39
C ARG A 459 37.03 -5.43 12.09
N LEU A 460 37.93 -5.38 13.07
CA LEU A 460 38.35 -4.14 13.75
C LEU A 460 39.00 -3.16 12.77
N LEU A 461 39.78 -3.62 11.80
CA LEU A 461 40.38 -2.78 10.77
C LEU A 461 39.33 -2.23 9.80
N ASP A 462 38.37 -3.05 9.39
CA ASP A 462 37.34 -2.62 8.44
C ASP A 462 36.30 -1.70 9.08
N VAL A 463 35.78 -2.06 10.26
CA VAL A 463 34.68 -1.33 10.90
C VAL A 463 35.21 -0.13 11.71
N CYS A 464 36.20 -0.36 12.57
CA CYS A 464 36.67 0.63 13.54
C CYS A 464 37.86 1.45 13.06
N THR A 465 38.43 1.15 11.88
CA THR A 465 39.65 1.79 11.36
C THR A 465 40.74 1.89 12.44
N ILE A 466 40.85 0.83 13.27
CA ILE A 466 41.61 0.82 14.53
C ILE A 466 43.11 1.05 14.33
N ASN A 467 43.65 0.79 13.12
CA ASN A 467 45.02 1.06 12.75
C ASN A 467 45.45 2.51 12.87
N ARG A 468 44.50 3.45 13.00
CA ARG A 468 44.79 4.89 13.29
C ARG A 468 45.35 5.04 14.71
N ALA A 469 44.86 4.26 15.66
CA ALA A 469 45.33 4.28 17.05
C ALA A 469 46.34 3.18 17.38
N LEU A 470 46.25 2.02 16.70
CA LEU A 470 47.12 0.86 16.85
C LEU A 470 47.74 0.46 15.50
N PRO A 471 48.78 1.20 15.03
CA PRO A 471 49.40 0.96 13.71
C PRO A 471 50.00 -0.47 13.55
N GLU A 472 50.36 -1.10 14.64
CA GLU A 472 50.91 -2.46 14.69
C GLU A 472 49.94 -3.54 14.21
N LEU A 473 48.65 -3.26 14.20
CA LEU A 473 47.61 -4.18 13.69
C LEU A 473 47.52 -4.21 12.16
N THR A 474 48.21 -3.28 11.47
CA THR A 474 48.22 -3.27 9.99
C THR A 474 49.02 -4.47 9.47
N PRO A 475 48.43 -5.38 8.67
CA PRO A 475 49.14 -6.53 8.14
C PRO A 475 50.26 -6.08 7.21
N GLY A 476 51.54 -6.38 7.59
CA GLY A 476 52.65 -6.26 6.66
C GLY A 476 52.64 -7.41 5.65
N ALA A 477 53.08 -7.15 4.40
CA ALA A 477 53.14 -8.19 3.38
C ALA A 477 54.01 -9.37 3.85
N GLY A 478 53.41 -10.53 4.10
CA GLY A 478 54.07 -11.76 4.47
C GLY A 478 54.33 -11.98 5.99
N VAL A 479 53.71 -11.17 6.84
CA VAL A 479 53.80 -11.32 8.31
C VAL A 479 52.47 -11.88 8.83
N THR A 480 52.55 -12.88 9.75
CA THR A 480 51.38 -13.36 10.50
C THR A 480 50.71 -12.19 11.21
N PRO A 481 49.36 -12.01 11.10
CA PRO A 481 48.67 -10.93 11.78
C PRO A 481 48.94 -11.01 13.30
N PRO A 482 49.08 -9.85 13.96
CA PRO A 482 49.28 -9.81 15.40
C PRO A 482 48.04 -10.39 16.13
N PRO A 483 48.20 -10.85 17.38
CA PRO A 483 47.07 -11.33 18.16
C PRO A 483 46.02 -10.23 18.33
N ALA A 484 44.72 -10.61 18.32
CA ALA A 484 43.64 -9.64 18.54
C ALA A 484 43.85 -8.92 19.89
N PRO A 485 43.67 -7.58 19.91
CA PRO A 485 43.68 -6.83 21.17
C PRO A 485 42.53 -7.27 22.07
N SER A 486 42.62 -6.99 23.37
CA SER A 486 41.47 -7.17 24.24
C SER A 486 40.35 -6.20 23.84
N LYS A 487 39.06 -6.54 24.14
CA LYS A 487 37.93 -5.68 23.88
C LYS A 487 38.10 -4.28 24.48
N GLU A 488 38.62 -4.21 25.71
CA GLU A 488 38.93 -2.92 26.36
C GLU A 488 40.04 -2.14 25.62
N ALA A 489 41.09 -2.80 25.13
CA ALA A 489 42.11 -2.11 24.34
C ALA A 489 41.57 -1.60 23.00
N ALA A 490 40.72 -2.38 22.33
CA ALA A 490 40.04 -1.96 21.11
C ALA A 490 39.10 -0.74 21.36
N ARG A 491 38.30 -0.80 22.44
CA ARG A 491 37.43 0.30 22.85
C ARG A 491 38.25 1.59 23.11
N ASN A 492 39.30 1.49 23.88
CA ASN A 492 40.15 2.66 24.19
C ASN A 492 40.82 3.24 22.94
N ALA A 493 41.20 2.39 21.99
CA ALA A 493 41.78 2.83 20.73
C ALA A 493 40.74 3.63 19.90
N VAL A 494 39.48 3.18 19.79
CA VAL A 494 38.44 3.91 19.11
C VAL A 494 38.09 5.22 19.84
N LEU A 495 38.04 5.20 21.17
CA LEU A 495 37.86 6.42 21.98
C LEU A 495 38.95 7.47 21.72
N SER A 496 40.20 7.04 21.52
CA SER A 496 41.26 7.96 21.15
C SER A 496 41.10 8.60 19.79
N ILE A 497 40.55 7.82 18.80
CA ILE A 497 40.21 8.34 17.47
C ILE A 497 39.08 9.40 17.56
N LEU A 498 38.04 9.10 18.34
CA LEU A 498 36.90 10.03 18.53
C LEU A 498 37.36 11.28 19.31
N SER A 499 38.25 11.15 20.31
CA SER A 499 38.79 12.28 21.03
C SER A 499 39.64 13.19 20.12
N GLN A 500 40.43 12.60 19.22
CA GLN A 500 41.16 13.38 18.21
C GLN A 500 40.17 14.10 17.26
N LEU A 501 39.12 13.44 16.78
CA LEU A 501 38.07 14.04 15.96
C LEU A 501 37.42 15.24 16.71
N LYS A 502 37.17 15.09 18.02
CA LYS A 502 36.59 16.11 18.87
C LYS A 502 37.50 17.34 18.98
N GLU A 503 38.82 17.13 19.14
CA GLU A 503 39.81 18.20 19.16
C GLU A 503 39.93 18.94 17.81
N GLU A 504 39.91 18.17 16.70
CA GLU A 504 40.01 18.73 15.34
C GLU A 504 38.75 19.51 14.91
N SER A 505 37.56 19.06 15.35
CA SER A 505 36.25 19.59 14.91
C SER A 505 35.70 20.69 15.86
N GLY A 506 36.10 20.72 17.13
CA GLY A 506 35.64 21.71 18.10
C GLY A 506 34.11 21.72 18.28
N GLU A 507 33.48 22.86 18.06
CA GLU A 507 32.05 23.07 18.26
C GLU A 507 31.14 22.20 17.32
N ILE A 508 31.62 21.88 16.12
CA ILE A 508 30.86 21.11 15.14
C ILE A 508 30.92 19.60 15.38
N TYR A 509 31.64 19.12 16.40
CA TYR A 509 31.78 17.68 16.69
C TYR A 509 30.45 16.99 16.85
N ARG A 510 29.51 17.57 17.61
CA ARG A 510 28.16 16.98 17.83
C ARG A 510 27.35 16.90 16.54
N ASP A 511 27.48 17.88 15.66
CA ASP A 511 26.78 17.91 14.38
C ASP A 511 27.35 16.85 13.43
N ILE A 512 28.64 16.60 13.48
CA ILE A 512 29.30 15.51 12.74
C ILE A 512 28.76 14.14 13.21
N LEU A 513 28.72 13.89 14.53
CA LEU A 513 28.17 12.65 15.07
C LEU A 513 26.71 12.48 14.62
N ARG A 514 25.89 13.50 14.81
CA ARG A 514 24.47 13.48 14.46
C ARG A 514 24.25 13.24 12.97
N PHE A 515 25.03 13.90 12.13
CA PHE A 515 24.93 13.78 10.67
C PHE A 515 25.17 12.32 10.22
N PHE A 516 26.28 11.71 10.58
CA PHE A 516 26.61 10.36 10.12
C PHE A 516 25.71 9.28 10.71
N MET A 517 25.28 9.43 11.96
CA MET A 517 24.35 8.48 12.58
C MET A 517 22.97 8.56 11.93
N LEU A 518 22.46 9.76 11.64
CA LEU A 518 21.17 9.93 10.95
C LEU A 518 21.25 9.46 9.49
N GLU A 519 22.34 9.74 8.79
CA GLU A 519 22.54 9.30 7.39
C GLU A 519 22.49 7.78 7.29
N GLU A 520 23.21 7.08 8.15
CA GLU A 520 23.21 5.60 8.17
C GLU A 520 21.86 5.03 8.59
N LEU A 521 21.21 5.61 9.58
CA LEU A 521 19.87 5.22 10.02
C LEU A 521 18.86 5.37 8.88
N ASP A 522 18.80 6.54 8.24
CA ASP A 522 17.85 6.83 7.17
C ASP A 522 18.10 5.96 5.94
N ARG A 523 19.36 5.69 5.59
CA ARG A 523 19.77 4.80 4.50
C ARG A 523 19.32 3.35 4.76
N CYS A 524 19.70 2.79 5.90
CA CYS A 524 19.37 1.42 6.26
C CYS A 524 17.87 1.21 6.42
N TRP A 525 17.13 2.19 6.95
CA TRP A 525 15.69 2.12 7.07
C TRP A 525 14.97 2.08 5.72
N LYS A 526 15.36 2.92 4.75
CA LYS A 526 14.81 2.89 3.39
C LYS A 526 15.04 1.55 2.70
N ASP A 527 16.25 0.98 2.83
CA ASP A 527 16.57 -0.35 2.29
C ASP A 527 15.76 -1.45 2.96
N HIS A 528 15.52 -1.31 4.28
CA HIS A 528 14.70 -2.25 5.04
C HIS A 528 13.23 -2.22 4.61
N LEU A 529 12.64 -1.03 4.38
CA LEU A 529 11.28 -0.90 3.86
C LEU A 529 11.12 -1.69 2.56
N ARG A 530 12.06 -1.51 1.62
CA ARG A 530 12.07 -2.23 0.34
C ARG A 530 12.17 -3.75 0.55
N SER A 531 13.07 -4.17 1.43
CA SER A 531 13.27 -5.61 1.72
C SER A 531 12.03 -6.24 2.35
N MET A 532 11.33 -5.52 3.22
CA MET A 532 10.09 -5.98 3.84
C MET A 532 8.92 -6.03 2.85
N ASP A 533 8.86 -5.12 1.87
CA ASP A 533 7.88 -5.20 0.78
C ASP A 533 8.12 -6.45 -0.07
N TYR A 534 9.36 -6.75 -0.44
CA TYR A 534 9.72 -7.99 -1.16
C TYR A 534 9.40 -9.26 -0.36
N LEU A 535 9.68 -9.24 0.96
CA LEU A 535 9.30 -10.35 1.84
C LEU A 535 7.78 -10.57 1.83
N ARG A 536 6.98 -9.49 1.91
CA ARG A 536 5.52 -9.56 1.91
C ARG A 536 4.96 -10.17 0.62
N GLU A 537 5.54 -9.85 -0.53
CA GLU A 537 5.14 -10.42 -1.81
C GLU A 537 5.47 -11.91 -1.92
N GLY A 538 6.67 -12.30 -1.45
CA GLY A 538 7.15 -13.68 -1.54
C GLY A 538 6.61 -14.61 -0.45
N ILE A 539 6.18 -14.10 0.70
CA ILE A 539 5.85 -14.91 1.88
C ILE A 539 4.66 -15.85 1.68
N GLY A 540 3.73 -15.48 0.78
CA GLY A 540 2.57 -16.30 0.42
C GLY A 540 2.96 -17.70 -0.10
N LEU A 541 4.11 -17.83 -0.73
CA LEU A 541 4.64 -19.09 -1.24
C LEU A 541 4.98 -20.09 -0.12
N ARG A 542 5.25 -19.62 1.10
CA ARG A 542 5.50 -20.49 2.28
C ARG A 542 4.27 -21.32 2.65
N GLY A 543 3.06 -20.87 2.26
CA GLY A 543 1.81 -21.62 2.44
C GLY A 543 1.80 -22.97 1.73
N TYR A 544 2.49 -23.12 0.59
CA TYR A 544 2.66 -24.41 -0.08
C TYR A 544 3.45 -25.41 0.75
N GLY A 545 4.38 -24.93 1.58
CA GLY A 545 5.12 -25.74 2.55
C GLY A 545 4.38 -25.97 3.89
N GLN A 546 3.06 -25.75 3.94
CA GLN A 546 2.22 -25.90 5.14
C GLN A 546 2.63 -25.00 6.33
N ARG A 547 3.34 -23.91 6.07
CA ARG A 547 3.70 -22.91 7.08
C ARG A 547 2.68 -21.77 7.03
N ASP A 548 2.37 -21.18 8.19
CA ASP A 548 1.55 -19.98 8.26
C ASP A 548 2.34 -18.76 7.75
N PRO A 549 1.94 -18.15 6.60
CA PRO A 549 2.65 -17.03 6.02
C PRO A 549 2.77 -15.83 6.97
N LYS A 550 1.77 -15.56 7.82
CA LYS A 550 1.79 -14.44 8.76
C LYS A 550 2.82 -14.67 9.88
N LEU A 551 2.95 -15.91 10.34
CA LEU A 551 3.92 -16.25 11.38
C LEU A 551 5.35 -16.20 10.83
N GLU A 552 5.57 -16.74 9.61
CA GLU A 552 6.87 -16.69 8.94
C GLU A 552 7.28 -15.23 8.63
N TYR A 553 6.33 -14.39 8.19
CA TYR A 553 6.60 -12.97 7.96
C TYR A 553 7.08 -12.25 9.25
N LYS A 554 6.41 -12.51 10.38
CA LYS A 554 6.84 -11.95 11.67
C LYS A 554 8.25 -12.40 12.04
N ARG A 555 8.56 -13.67 11.85
CA ARG A 555 9.86 -14.25 12.21
C ARG A 555 10.98 -13.74 11.31
N GLU A 556 10.80 -13.83 9.99
CA GLU A 556 11.79 -13.39 9.03
C GLU A 556 11.96 -11.86 9.11
N GLY A 557 10.86 -11.09 9.22
CA GLY A 557 10.91 -9.64 9.39
C GLY A 557 11.61 -9.19 10.67
N PHE A 558 11.47 -9.94 11.78
CA PHE A 558 12.22 -9.67 13.00
C PHE A 558 13.72 -9.89 12.81
N ASN A 559 14.12 -11.00 12.17
CA ASN A 559 15.53 -11.27 11.89
C ASN A 559 16.15 -10.20 10.98
N MET A 560 15.45 -9.80 9.94
CA MET A 560 15.88 -8.73 9.03
C MET A 560 16.02 -7.39 9.77
N PHE A 561 15.11 -7.09 10.69
CA PHE A 561 15.16 -5.88 11.50
C PHE A 561 16.37 -5.86 12.44
N GLN A 562 16.68 -6.97 13.11
CA GLN A 562 17.87 -7.09 13.94
C GLN A 562 19.16 -6.90 13.13
N GLN A 563 19.23 -7.49 11.94
CA GLN A 563 20.36 -7.30 11.03
C GLN A 563 20.48 -5.84 10.54
N MET A 564 19.36 -5.16 10.34
CA MET A 564 19.35 -3.75 9.96
C MET A 564 19.87 -2.87 11.10
N LEU A 565 19.41 -3.06 12.34
CA LEU A 565 19.90 -2.33 13.52
C LEU A 565 21.41 -2.47 13.65
N TYR A 566 21.90 -3.71 13.54
CA TYR A 566 23.33 -3.96 13.57
C TYR A 566 24.10 -3.21 12.46
N ARG A 567 23.56 -3.19 11.23
CA ARG A 567 24.15 -2.43 10.11
C ARG A 567 24.17 -0.92 10.34
N ILE A 568 23.15 -0.36 11.03
CA ILE A 568 23.13 1.05 11.43
C ILE A 568 24.31 1.34 12.37
N HIS A 569 24.48 0.51 13.42
CA HIS A 569 25.55 0.70 14.41
C HIS A 569 26.95 0.55 13.75
N GLU A 570 27.12 -0.52 12.96
CA GLU A 570 28.37 -0.78 12.25
C GLU A 570 28.72 0.34 11.26
N GLY A 571 27.72 0.82 10.46
CA GLY A 571 27.88 1.88 9.49
C GLY A 571 28.23 3.21 10.15
N ALA A 572 27.53 3.56 11.25
CA ALA A 572 27.82 4.77 12.02
C ALA A 572 29.24 4.76 12.59
N VAL A 573 29.65 3.67 13.27
CA VAL A 573 31.00 3.55 13.81
C VAL A 573 32.05 3.62 12.69
N ARG A 574 31.82 2.96 11.56
CA ARG A 574 32.70 2.98 10.39
C ARG A 574 32.86 4.38 9.83
N SER A 575 31.78 5.13 9.69
CA SER A 575 31.79 6.49 9.18
C SER A 575 32.52 7.42 10.13
N LEU A 576 32.19 7.39 11.42
CA LEU A 576 32.82 8.25 12.44
C LEU A 576 34.32 8.03 12.59
N THR A 577 34.78 6.78 12.50
CA THR A 577 36.25 6.49 12.63
C THR A 577 37.05 6.85 11.37
N ARG A 578 36.40 7.00 10.21
CA ARG A 578 37.04 7.37 8.94
C ARG A 578 37.08 8.87 8.69
N VAL A 579 36.20 9.66 9.31
CA VAL A 579 36.12 11.11 9.14
C VAL A 579 37.44 11.78 9.51
N ARG A 580 37.83 12.77 8.71
CA ARG A 580 38.93 13.69 8.97
C ARG A 580 38.47 15.11 8.66
N VAL A 581 38.66 16.01 9.60
CA VAL A 581 38.39 17.44 9.40
C VAL A 581 39.64 18.08 8.77
N GLN A 582 39.50 18.60 7.56
CA GLN A 582 40.53 19.41 6.94
C GLN A 582 40.22 20.88 7.24
N PRO A 583 41.15 21.65 7.86
CA PRO A 583 40.99 23.09 7.99
C PRO A 583 40.84 23.68 6.58
N ARG A 584 39.81 24.46 6.36
CA ARG A 584 39.69 25.24 5.13
C ARG A 584 40.86 26.21 5.12
N GLU A 585 41.88 26.00 4.29
CA GLU A 585 42.89 27.02 4.02
C GLU A 585 42.12 28.25 3.54
N GLU A 586 42.10 29.31 4.38
CA GLU A 586 41.69 30.64 3.95
C GLU A 586 42.67 31.02 2.83
N SER A 587 42.17 31.04 1.60
CA SER A 587 42.92 31.58 0.46
C SER A 587 43.24 33.03 0.77
N ALA A 588 44.44 33.24 1.33
CA ALA A 588 45.04 34.57 1.50
C ALA A 588 45.41 35.10 0.10
N ASP A 589 44.38 35.56 -0.63
CA ASP A 589 44.60 36.39 -1.81
C ASP A 589 43.52 37.46 -1.91
N SER A 590 43.70 38.49 -1.09
CA SER A 590 43.06 39.79 -1.26
C SER A 590 44.03 40.87 -0.82
N ARG A 591 45.08 41.08 -1.60
CA ARG A 591 45.81 42.37 -1.57
C ARG A 591 45.16 43.29 -2.59
N PRO A 592 44.74 44.49 -2.21
CA PRO A 592 44.40 45.53 -3.17
C PRO A 592 45.69 46.13 -3.73
N GLY A 593 46.11 45.72 -4.91
CA GLY A 593 47.22 46.34 -5.67
C GLY A 593 46.64 47.33 -6.64
N GLY A 594 47.25 48.51 -6.59
CA GLY A 594 46.91 49.75 -7.31
C GLY A 594 46.94 49.62 -8.83
N ALA A 595 46.25 50.55 -9.40
CA ALA A 595 46.10 50.77 -10.83
C ALA A 595 47.44 51.21 -11.46
N ASP A 596 47.65 50.68 -12.67
CA ASP A 596 48.38 51.39 -13.75
C ASP A 596 47.76 51.08 -15.11
N PRO A 597 47.49 52.06 -15.97
CA PRO A 597 46.84 51.91 -17.25
C PRO A 597 47.87 51.73 -18.36
N ASP A 598 47.60 50.80 -19.27
CA ASP A 598 48.04 50.76 -20.68
C ASP A 598 48.52 49.33 -21.10
N SER A 599 47.69 48.62 -21.80
CA SER A 599 48.12 47.86 -22.98
C SER A 599 46.91 47.23 -23.69
N ASP A 600 46.67 47.69 -24.87
CA ASP A 600 45.79 47.13 -25.88
C ASP A 600 46.21 45.71 -26.28
N ALA A 601 45.29 44.74 -26.24
CA ALA A 601 45.23 43.56 -27.13
C ALA A 601 43.88 42.83 -27.03
N PRO A 602 43.32 42.20 -28.07
CA PRO A 602 41.91 41.98 -28.27
C PRO A 602 41.37 40.70 -27.60
N ALA A 603 40.15 40.84 -27.12
CA ALA A 603 39.38 39.79 -26.45
C ALA A 603 38.84 38.69 -27.41
N SER A 604 38.98 37.44 -26.99
CA SER A 604 38.19 36.32 -27.49
C SER A 604 36.97 36.09 -26.57
N PRO A 605 35.81 35.65 -27.10
CA PRO A 605 34.55 35.71 -26.37
C PRO A 605 34.40 34.57 -25.34
N ALA A 606 33.87 34.95 -24.17
CA ALA A 606 33.48 34.05 -23.08
C ALA A 606 32.08 33.41 -23.36
N PRO A 607 31.80 32.23 -22.82
CA PRO A 607 30.47 31.61 -22.96
C PRO A 607 29.46 32.22 -21.97
N GLU A 608 28.24 32.40 -22.46
CA GLU A 608 27.08 32.95 -21.76
C GLU A 608 26.76 32.17 -20.48
N ALA A 609 26.64 32.91 -19.37
CA ALA A 609 26.08 32.42 -18.11
C ALA A 609 24.56 32.56 -18.14
N ALA A 610 23.86 31.47 -17.84
CA ALA A 610 22.40 31.43 -17.70
C ALA A 610 21.96 32.18 -16.44
N GLU A 611 21.07 33.12 -16.61
CA GLU A 611 20.44 33.92 -15.55
C GLU A 611 19.45 33.08 -14.73
N ALA A 612 19.49 33.28 -13.42
CA ALA A 612 18.46 32.83 -12.49
C ALA A 612 17.27 33.82 -12.51
N PRO A 613 16.00 33.35 -12.53
CA PRO A 613 14.86 34.27 -12.53
C PRO A 613 14.50 34.75 -11.10
N GLY A 614 14.38 36.03 -10.97
CA GLY A 614 13.89 36.73 -9.79
C GLY A 614 12.37 36.64 -9.66
N THR A 615 11.91 36.73 -8.41
CA THR A 615 10.51 36.83 -7.96
C THR A 615 9.82 38.11 -8.50
N PRO A 616 8.57 38.00 -8.97
CA PRO A 616 7.68 39.17 -9.14
C PRO A 616 6.52 39.20 -8.15
N ALA A 617 6.18 40.37 -7.70
CA ALA A 617 4.99 40.75 -6.93
C ALA A 617 3.71 40.83 -7.81
N PRO A 618 2.47 40.84 -7.20
CA PRO A 618 1.25 40.44 -7.87
C PRO A 618 0.54 41.52 -8.66
N GLY A 619 0.07 41.20 -9.86
CA GLY A 619 -0.82 42.03 -10.68
C GLY A 619 -1.74 41.21 -11.58
N ARG A 620 -3.01 41.44 -11.36
CA ARG A 620 -4.26 41.20 -12.15
C ARG A 620 -4.21 40.48 -13.49
N ALA A 621 -5.00 39.40 -13.47
CA ALA A 621 -6.01 38.90 -14.44
C ALA A 621 -5.82 39.06 -15.96
N SER A 622 -5.76 37.94 -16.64
CA SER A 622 -6.70 37.54 -17.71
C SER A 622 -6.41 36.12 -18.21
N ALA A 623 -7.44 35.50 -18.75
CA ALA A 623 -7.67 34.10 -19.05
C ALA A 623 -6.75 33.51 -20.12
N ASP A 624 -6.80 32.18 -20.09
CA ASP A 624 -6.49 31.17 -21.11
C ASP A 624 -5.18 30.39 -20.92
N GLY A 625 -5.37 29.05 -20.82
CA GLY A 625 -4.29 28.11 -21.04
C GLY A 625 -4.27 26.93 -20.06
N THR A 626 -5.04 25.93 -20.35
CA THR A 626 -4.83 24.47 -20.10
C THR A 626 -3.54 24.10 -19.40
N GLY A 627 -3.66 23.62 -18.15
CA GLY A 627 -2.63 22.91 -17.42
C GLY A 627 -3.30 21.83 -16.57
N SER A 628 -3.26 20.58 -17.02
CA SER A 628 -3.77 19.42 -16.30
C SER A 628 -2.80 19.08 -15.16
N GLU A 629 -3.18 19.36 -13.93
CA GLU A 629 -2.62 18.69 -12.77
C GLU A 629 -3.39 17.40 -12.53
N THR A 630 -2.83 16.28 -13.00
CA THR A 630 -3.32 14.94 -12.72
C THR A 630 -2.82 14.54 -11.33
N SER A 631 -3.69 14.63 -10.35
CA SER A 631 -3.58 13.85 -9.12
C SER A 631 -3.68 12.37 -9.48
N ALA A 632 -2.56 11.67 -9.47
CA ALA A 632 -2.48 10.25 -9.74
C ALA A 632 -3.00 9.47 -8.52
N ALA A 633 -4.26 9.09 -8.55
CA ALA A 633 -4.77 8.05 -7.68
C ALA A 633 -4.23 6.70 -8.20
N PHE A 634 -3.23 6.16 -7.52
CA PHE A 634 -2.75 4.79 -7.76
C PHE A 634 -3.85 3.79 -7.39
N ARG A 635 -4.50 3.23 -8.38
CA ARG A 635 -5.25 1.99 -8.20
C ARG A 635 -4.26 0.83 -8.30
N HIS A 636 -3.93 0.22 -7.18
CA HIS A 636 -3.39 -1.13 -7.18
C HIS A 636 -4.41 -2.07 -7.80
N LYS A 637 -4.03 -2.71 -8.89
CA LYS A 637 -4.76 -3.83 -9.46
C LYS A 637 -4.59 -5.00 -8.48
N GLU A 638 -5.66 -5.38 -7.80
CA GLU A 638 -5.70 -6.61 -7.01
C GLU A 638 -5.42 -7.79 -7.93
N SER A 639 -4.38 -8.54 -7.64
CA SER A 639 -4.24 -9.89 -8.17
C SER A 639 -5.31 -10.76 -7.50
N PRO A 640 -6.19 -11.42 -8.24
CA PRO A 640 -7.12 -12.36 -7.64
C PRO A 640 -6.32 -13.56 -7.12
N ALA A 641 -6.28 -13.71 -5.81
CA ALA A 641 -5.85 -14.95 -5.20
C ALA A 641 -6.74 -16.08 -5.69
N ALA A 642 -6.16 -17.00 -6.42
CA ALA A 642 -6.84 -18.21 -6.87
C ALA A 642 -7.27 -19.02 -5.64
N ALA A 643 -8.55 -18.99 -5.34
CA ALA A 643 -9.18 -19.92 -4.41
C ALA A 643 -9.46 -21.23 -5.15
N ALA A 644 -8.65 -22.23 -4.90
CA ALA A 644 -9.04 -23.62 -5.19
C ALA A 644 -10.17 -24.02 -4.23
N PRO A 645 -11.21 -24.70 -4.70
CA PRO A 645 -12.27 -25.19 -3.82
C PRO A 645 -11.78 -26.44 -3.09
N VAL A 646 -11.45 -26.31 -1.82
CA VAL A 646 -11.30 -27.46 -0.91
C VAL A 646 -12.57 -27.57 -0.11
N GLY A 647 -13.23 -28.72 -0.22
CA GLY A 647 -14.41 -29.09 0.51
C GLY A 647 -14.19 -29.07 2.04
N PRO A 648 -15.28 -29.05 2.82
CA PRO A 648 -15.18 -28.83 4.25
C PRO A 648 -14.72 -30.10 4.97
N SER A 649 -13.45 -30.14 5.36
CA SER A 649 -13.01 -31.01 6.45
C SER A 649 -12.94 -30.19 7.72
N SER A 650 -13.77 -30.60 8.67
CA SER A 650 -13.86 -30.06 10.03
C SER A 650 -12.54 -30.23 10.77
N VAL A 651 -11.81 -29.13 10.97
CA VAL A 651 -10.77 -29.07 12.01
C VAL A 651 -11.08 -27.88 12.92
N ARG A 652 -11.42 -28.21 14.15
CA ARG A 652 -11.62 -27.27 15.25
C ARG A 652 -10.26 -26.63 15.59
N GLY A 653 -10.15 -25.35 15.41
CA GLY A 653 -9.03 -24.54 15.93
C GLY A 653 -9.22 -24.26 17.42
N ASP A 654 -8.27 -24.70 18.22
CA ASP A 654 -8.22 -24.38 19.66
C ASP A 654 -7.63 -22.98 19.85
N SER A 655 -8.44 -22.07 20.40
CA SER A 655 -7.98 -20.80 20.97
C SER A 655 -7.36 -21.06 22.34
N HIS A 656 -6.06 -20.86 22.48
CA HIS A 656 -5.38 -20.86 23.78
C HIS A 656 -5.68 -19.57 24.55
N THR A 657 -6.63 -19.67 25.45
CA THR A 657 -6.72 -18.78 26.61
C THR A 657 -6.13 -19.51 27.80
N ILE A 658 -5.16 -18.88 28.48
CA ILE A 658 -4.60 -19.39 29.74
C ILE A 658 -5.72 -19.38 30.77
N SER A 659 -6.22 -20.54 31.13
CA SER A 659 -7.06 -20.75 32.30
C SER A 659 -6.83 -22.14 32.84
N GLN A 660 -6.72 -22.18 34.16
CA GLN A 660 -6.55 -23.30 35.07
C GLN A 660 -7.06 -24.66 34.56
N GLU A 661 -6.25 -25.69 34.79
CA GLU A 661 -6.52 -27.09 34.54
C GLU A 661 -7.81 -27.56 35.20
N HIS A 662 -8.89 -27.70 34.44
CA HIS A 662 -9.99 -28.59 34.77
C HIS A 662 -10.04 -29.71 33.72
N PRO A 663 -10.21 -30.99 34.17
CA PRO A 663 -10.28 -32.13 33.24
C PRO A 663 -11.45 -31.95 32.27
N ARG A 664 -11.23 -32.17 30.99
CA ARG A 664 -12.27 -32.09 29.95
C ARG A 664 -13.30 -33.19 30.15
N VAL A 665 -14.51 -32.83 30.52
CA VAL A 665 -15.63 -33.74 30.72
C VAL A 665 -16.38 -33.97 29.39
N GLY A 666 -16.47 -35.18 28.94
CA GLY A 666 -17.20 -35.56 27.73
C GLY A 666 -18.72 -35.29 27.87
N ARG A 667 -19.38 -34.99 26.76
CA ARG A 667 -20.81 -34.61 26.71
C ARG A 667 -21.74 -35.65 27.37
N ASN A 668 -21.34 -36.94 27.42
CA ASN A 668 -22.07 -38.07 28.01
C ASN A 668 -21.56 -38.48 29.40
N ASP A 669 -20.48 -37.89 29.89
CA ASP A 669 -19.90 -38.22 31.17
C ASP A 669 -20.72 -37.68 32.36
N PRO A 670 -20.58 -38.25 33.55
CA PRO A 670 -21.20 -37.70 34.76
C PRO A 670 -20.80 -36.25 35.00
N CYS A 671 -21.76 -35.39 35.33
CA CYS A 671 -21.50 -34.00 35.55
C CYS A 671 -20.63 -33.77 36.80
N PRO A 672 -19.53 -33.00 36.72
CA PRO A 672 -18.63 -32.76 37.85
C PRO A 672 -19.26 -31.99 39.00
N CYS A 673 -20.48 -31.46 38.82
CA CYS A 673 -21.24 -30.80 39.91
C CYS A 673 -21.84 -31.78 40.94
N GLY A 674 -21.64 -33.09 40.80
CA GLY A 674 -22.15 -34.11 41.72
C GLY A 674 -23.65 -34.44 41.58
N SER A 675 -24.35 -33.93 40.56
CA SER A 675 -25.79 -34.13 40.35
C SER A 675 -26.20 -35.51 39.87
N GLY A 676 -25.27 -36.42 39.54
CA GLY A 676 -25.52 -37.74 38.99
C GLY A 676 -26.08 -37.74 37.56
N LYS A 677 -26.29 -36.57 36.95
CA LYS A 677 -26.79 -36.43 35.55
C LYS A 677 -25.64 -36.33 34.60
N LYS A 678 -25.87 -36.77 33.33
CA LYS A 678 -24.88 -36.55 32.25
C LYS A 678 -24.64 -35.08 32.01
N TYR A 679 -23.38 -34.69 31.69
CA TYR A 679 -22.96 -33.28 31.54
C TYR A 679 -23.88 -32.48 30.61
N LYS A 680 -24.28 -33.06 29.44
CA LYS A 680 -25.22 -32.43 28.48
C LYS A 680 -26.64 -32.17 29.04
N LYS A 681 -27.04 -32.81 30.16
CA LYS A 681 -28.35 -32.64 30.81
C LYS A 681 -28.26 -31.91 32.13
N CYS A 682 -27.10 -31.30 32.43
CA CYS A 682 -26.83 -30.53 33.65
C CYS A 682 -26.06 -29.22 33.34
N CYS A 683 -24.83 -29.06 33.77
CA CYS A 683 -24.04 -27.86 33.56
C CYS A 683 -23.65 -27.60 32.07
N GLY A 684 -23.81 -28.60 31.20
CA GLY A 684 -23.61 -28.47 29.72
C GLY A 684 -24.92 -28.31 28.93
N ALA A 685 -26.04 -28.07 29.56
CA ALA A 685 -27.36 -27.92 28.91
C ALA A 685 -27.60 -26.47 28.45
N GLY A 686 -26.74 -25.94 27.65
CA GLY A 686 -26.83 -24.56 27.12
C GLY A 686 -25.53 -24.09 26.48
N LYS A 687 -24.56 -25.01 26.36
CA LYS A 687 -23.30 -24.77 25.64
C LYS A 687 -23.22 -25.59 24.36
#